data_2580bcce1eb5b9c41269df01a014389a
#
_entry.id   2580bcce1eb5b9c41269df01a014389a
#
_cell.length_a   1.000
_cell.length_b   1.000
_cell.length_c   1.000
_cell.angle_alpha   90.00
_cell.angle_beta   90.00
_cell.angle_gamma   90.00
#
_symmetry.space_group_name_H-M   'P 1'
#
loop_
_entity.id
_entity.type
_entity.pdbx_description
1 polymer ?
#
loop_
_entity_poly.entity_id
_entity_poly.type
_entity_poly.pdbx_seq_one_letter_code
_entity_poly.pdbx_strand_id
1 'polypeptide(L)'
;MLVLELVYKALARSKSFSLIFIFNFCLAIASLSYLQFFKGSMENSLDTKAKILLGSDLVVSSRFPINKEQIEDIKNKLPEIKSFSQGISTVSMISSEKRARLMEVVKLNEGFPYYGGLVFKDKSIYPKGEAMPLSNEIWVYQEVLDLLNLKLQDKVKIGKVNFIIKKVIEEDSLKAISFSGFMPKIYISSEGLDKTELLQFGSTARYKLNYLFKENFENDKLEEIENKLEKSIDQDLRVLSPNDGRDRLLRVLNFVTNFLSLVSLISFFLGLVGLIYLYSGFLKKHQKDITVLSDLGLNKKSLSLTYLLHLFVLVSTASVIVFSLMTVSASFLAPIIEKLIDFKFDLSLDFTFFLKSALVLLLLSLSIGLPLILPLLQRTKRPFYKVVLGFVPFIILLLVISHFVTPNKFVGLYFASAMLVIIAIFFALGSIILKKFDFVGHLENLSMSLALKNIVRQRRTSLTLFTAILLCTTFFSLIPQIGSSLSTALTQSIDDRPRFFVVDAKEEQLKDIKEQVNSMGAKLENIAPMIRGRIIKVNDIDFTKHSQTNANKKLKAEQSELKNRAVNLSYRNTLKKSEEIVEGREFSGIYNSPDFSKPIEVSVEKNYANRRGINLNDTLVFDILGLELEAVVVNIRTVKWTEFVPNFFLILQEGALSDAPKTILATISTGDYDATQMLIKLSDLFPTLTVIDVKNLFESFAKLVDNVTNITDKMSIYSIIIGLLMSFIIIQYQMNLQKNNILRLKMIGVKNKAIRNSFLIEFGLISFTASTFGIILGSIGSYAISNILFDSYWDFRPDVLLVYFFFIPILTILIVSFFT
;
A
#
# COMPACT_ATOMS: atom_id res chain seq x y z
N MET A 1 -26.13 39.18 -20.30
CA MET A 1 -25.38 40.36 -19.88
C MET A 1 -25.59 40.67 -18.38
N LEU A 2 -26.83 40.90 -17.92
CA LEU A 2 -27.18 41.24 -16.54
C LEU A 2 -26.63 40.22 -15.50
N VAL A 3 -26.74 38.89 -15.78
CA VAL A 3 -26.24 37.83 -14.87
C VAL A 3 -24.74 37.92 -14.69
N LEU A 4 -23.96 38.13 -15.73
CA LEU A 4 -22.50 38.26 -15.66
C LEU A 4 -22.07 39.51 -14.86
N GLU A 5 -22.81 40.63 -15.08
CA GLU A 5 -22.58 41.85 -14.31
C GLU A 5 -22.83 41.67 -12.80
N LEU A 6 -23.90 40.94 -12.44
CA LEU A 6 -24.20 40.61 -11.06
C LEU A 6 -23.16 39.69 -10.45
N VAL A 7 -22.63 38.73 -11.21
CA VAL A 7 -21.51 37.85 -10.75
C VAL A 7 -20.26 38.68 -10.49
N TYR A 8 -19.89 39.56 -11.41
CA TYR A 8 -18.74 40.46 -11.23
C TYR A 8 -18.90 41.36 -10.01
N LYS A 9 -20.09 41.98 -9.83
CA LYS A 9 -20.37 42.81 -8.64
C LYS A 9 -20.34 42.00 -7.34
N ALA A 10 -20.82 40.73 -7.36
CA ALA A 10 -20.75 39.85 -6.20
C ALA A 10 -19.30 39.53 -5.82
N LEU A 11 -18.43 39.19 -6.80
CA LEU A 11 -17.01 38.96 -6.60
C LEU A 11 -16.29 40.22 -6.10
N ALA A 12 -16.51 41.37 -6.74
CA ALA A 12 -15.85 42.62 -6.42
C ALA A 12 -16.21 43.13 -5.00
N ARG A 13 -17.46 42.98 -4.56
CA ARG A 13 -17.93 43.38 -3.23
C ARG A 13 -17.54 42.40 -2.12
N SER A 14 -17.24 41.18 -2.43
CA SER A 14 -16.91 40.12 -1.45
C SER A 14 -15.48 39.61 -1.57
N LYS A 15 -14.49 40.46 -1.86
CA LYS A 15 -13.08 40.07 -2.08
C LYS A 15 -12.50 39.21 -0.96
N SER A 16 -12.72 39.60 0.31
CA SER A 16 -12.23 38.83 1.45
C SER A 16 -12.84 37.43 1.53
N PHE A 17 -14.14 37.29 1.25
CA PHE A 17 -14.81 35.99 1.19
C PHE A 17 -14.26 35.15 0.03
N SER A 18 -14.12 35.73 -1.14
CA SER A 18 -13.61 35.05 -2.34
C SER A 18 -12.19 34.49 -2.12
N LEU A 19 -11.30 35.28 -1.51
CA LEU A 19 -9.94 34.84 -1.18
C LEU A 19 -9.93 33.68 -0.17
N ILE A 20 -10.70 33.76 0.89
CA ILE A 20 -10.81 32.72 1.90
C ILE A 20 -11.39 31.45 1.29
N PHE A 21 -12.41 31.59 0.44
CA PHE A 21 -13.03 30.46 -0.25
C PHE A 21 -12.07 29.76 -1.21
N ILE A 22 -11.39 30.55 -2.07
CA ILE A 22 -10.39 30.03 -3.02
C ILE A 22 -9.29 29.32 -2.26
N PHE A 23 -8.75 29.93 -1.21
CA PHE A 23 -7.68 29.34 -0.40
C PHE A 23 -8.10 28.01 0.23
N ASN A 24 -9.28 27.95 0.86
CA ASN A 24 -9.85 26.73 1.40
C ASN A 24 -9.99 25.64 0.33
N PHE A 25 -10.53 26.01 -0.81
CA PHE A 25 -10.78 25.05 -1.89
C PHE A 25 -9.47 24.60 -2.56
N CYS A 26 -8.48 25.48 -2.68
CA CYS A 26 -7.13 25.10 -3.13
C CYS A 26 -6.52 24.03 -2.24
N LEU A 27 -6.63 24.14 -0.92
CA LEU A 27 -6.12 23.11 0.00
C LEU A 27 -6.82 21.76 -0.19
N ALA A 28 -8.15 21.78 -0.37
CA ALA A 28 -8.93 20.57 -0.61
C ALA A 28 -8.56 19.87 -1.93
N ILE A 29 -8.45 20.64 -3.00
CA ILE A 29 -8.10 20.12 -4.33
C ILE A 29 -6.65 19.65 -4.36
N ALA A 30 -5.73 20.45 -3.79
CA ALA A 30 -4.31 20.12 -3.80
C ALA A 30 -4.06 18.75 -3.17
N SER A 31 -4.66 18.46 -2.00
CA SER A 31 -4.47 17.19 -1.33
C SER A 31 -4.87 15.99 -2.20
N LEU A 32 -6.00 16.08 -2.91
CA LEU A 32 -6.48 15.03 -3.79
C LEU A 32 -5.63 14.91 -5.07
N SER A 33 -5.34 16.05 -5.70
CA SER A 33 -4.64 16.10 -6.98
C SER A 33 -3.18 15.67 -6.87
N TYR A 34 -2.47 16.13 -5.84
CA TYR A 34 -1.08 15.70 -5.59
C TYR A 34 -0.96 14.21 -5.32
N LEU A 35 -1.92 13.63 -4.59
CA LEU A 35 -1.92 12.20 -4.37
C LEU A 35 -2.14 11.41 -5.67
N GLN A 36 -3.16 11.78 -6.45
CA GLN A 36 -3.45 11.09 -7.71
C GLN A 36 -2.28 11.22 -8.70
N PHE A 37 -1.66 12.38 -8.70
CA PHE A 37 -0.46 12.63 -9.50
C PHE A 37 0.72 11.74 -9.04
N PHE A 38 0.99 11.70 -7.73
CA PHE A 38 2.03 10.84 -7.16
C PHE A 38 1.76 9.37 -7.46
N LYS A 39 0.51 8.91 -7.28
CA LYS A 39 0.10 7.54 -7.56
C LYS A 39 0.31 7.19 -9.04
N GLY A 40 -0.15 8.03 -9.97
CA GLY A 40 0.01 7.80 -11.40
C GLY A 40 1.48 7.78 -11.83
N SER A 41 2.29 8.71 -11.33
CA SER A 41 3.74 8.73 -11.60
C SER A 41 4.44 7.49 -11.05
N MET A 42 4.03 7.03 -9.88
CA MET A 42 4.56 5.81 -9.29
C MET A 42 4.18 4.57 -10.09
N GLU A 43 2.93 4.43 -10.51
CA GLU A 43 2.47 3.32 -11.35
C GLU A 43 3.22 3.29 -12.68
N ASN A 44 3.36 4.42 -13.39
CA ASN A 44 4.11 4.52 -14.63
C ASN A 44 5.60 4.16 -14.46
N SER A 45 6.21 4.61 -13.35
CA SER A 45 7.61 4.29 -13.04
C SER A 45 7.80 2.81 -12.71
N LEU A 46 6.85 2.21 -12.00
CA LEU A 46 6.84 0.78 -11.72
C LEU A 46 6.66 -0.07 -12.97
N ASP A 47 5.82 0.36 -13.91
CA ASP A 47 5.62 -0.32 -15.18
C ASP A 47 6.90 -0.36 -16.01
N THR A 48 7.61 0.77 -16.04
CA THR A 48 8.93 0.84 -16.71
C THR A 48 9.96 -0.04 -16.00
N LYS A 49 10.01 -0.01 -14.66
CA LYS A 49 10.95 -0.82 -13.88
C LYS A 49 10.61 -2.31 -13.94
N ALA A 50 9.36 -2.67 -14.02
CA ALA A 50 8.93 -4.07 -14.19
C ALA A 50 9.47 -4.66 -15.48
N LYS A 51 9.43 -3.93 -16.60
CA LYS A 51 10.09 -4.34 -17.86
C LYS A 51 11.61 -4.45 -17.72
N ILE A 52 12.23 -3.51 -16.98
CA ILE A 52 13.67 -3.53 -16.71
C ILE A 52 14.05 -4.75 -15.86
N LEU A 53 13.28 -5.06 -14.80
CA LEU A 53 13.52 -6.21 -13.92
C LEU A 53 13.34 -7.55 -14.63
N LEU A 54 12.42 -7.62 -15.57
CA LEU A 54 12.23 -8.81 -16.42
C LEU A 54 13.28 -8.89 -17.54
N GLY A 55 13.80 -7.74 -17.99
CA GLY A 55 14.75 -7.59 -19.07
C GLY A 55 14.16 -7.84 -20.46
N SER A 56 12.85 -8.07 -20.58
CA SER A 56 12.13 -8.43 -21.80
C SER A 56 10.64 -8.09 -21.67
N ASP A 57 9.87 -8.18 -22.76
CA ASP A 57 8.41 -8.00 -22.73
C ASP A 57 7.68 -9.23 -22.17
N LEU A 58 8.22 -10.43 -22.46
CA LEU A 58 7.65 -11.69 -21.97
C LEU A 58 8.77 -12.71 -21.74
N VAL A 59 8.63 -13.53 -20.71
CA VAL A 59 9.54 -14.65 -20.42
C VAL A 59 8.76 -15.94 -20.31
N VAL A 60 9.19 -16.97 -21.04
CA VAL A 60 8.71 -18.33 -20.79
C VAL A 60 9.82 -19.10 -20.10
N SER A 61 9.53 -19.68 -18.93
CA SER A 61 10.51 -20.38 -18.11
C SER A 61 10.11 -21.83 -17.84
N SER A 62 11.12 -22.70 -17.81
CA SER A 62 10.98 -24.13 -17.50
C SER A 62 12.11 -24.60 -16.59
N ARG A 63 11.87 -25.71 -15.87
CA ARG A 63 12.90 -26.47 -15.14
C ARG A 63 13.52 -27.56 -16.00
N PHE A 64 12.92 -27.83 -17.17
CA PHE A 64 13.39 -28.80 -18.15
C PHE A 64 13.86 -28.09 -19.42
N PRO A 65 14.78 -28.68 -20.20
CA PRO A 65 15.16 -28.15 -21.50
C PRO A 65 13.92 -27.96 -22.39
N ILE A 66 13.77 -26.80 -22.99
CA ILE A 66 12.66 -26.50 -23.91
C ILE A 66 13.09 -26.95 -25.31
N ASN A 67 12.36 -27.85 -25.90
CA ASN A 67 12.70 -28.41 -27.22
C ASN A 67 12.34 -27.45 -28.36
N LYS A 68 12.86 -27.71 -29.56
CA LYS A 68 12.66 -26.84 -30.73
C LYS A 68 11.19 -26.72 -31.14
N GLU A 69 10.43 -27.81 -31.04
CA GLU A 69 9.01 -27.83 -31.39
C GLU A 69 8.18 -26.93 -30.44
N GLN A 70 8.45 -26.99 -29.12
CA GLN A 70 7.84 -26.11 -28.15
C GLN A 70 8.18 -24.64 -28.39
N ILE A 71 9.43 -24.34 -28.79
CA ILE A 71 9.86 -22.97 -29.11
C ILE A 71 9.10 -22.43 -30.32
N GLU A 72 8.92 -23.25 -31.35
CA GLU A 72 8.18 -22.84 -32.56
C GLU A 72 6.69 -22.70 -32.28
N ASP A 73 6.09 -23.61 -31.50
CA ASP A 73 4.69 -23.50 -31.08
C ASP A 73 4.43 -22.22 -30.31
N ILE A 74 5.32 -21.87 -29.37
CA ILE A 74 5.24 -20.61 -28.61
C ILE A 74 5.36 -19.41 -29.55
N LYS A 75 6.33 -19.40 -30.46
CA LYS A 75 6.53 -18.29 -31.40
C LYS A 75 5.33 -18.07 -32.32
N ASN A 76 4.67 -19.13 -32.76
CA ASN A 76 3.48 -19.03 -33.60
C ASN A 76 2.25 -18.47 -32.89
N LYS A 77 2.22 -18.54 -31.57
CA LYS A 77 1.13 -18.01 -30.70
C LYS A 77 1.37 -16.59 -30.21
N LEU A 78 2.59 -16.07 -30.40
CA LEU A 78 2.97 -14.74 -29.96
C LEU A 78 2.81 -13.69 -31.07
N PRO A 79 2.67 -12.39 -30.70
CA PRO A 79 2.79 -11.28 -31.65
C PRO A 79 4.14 -11.24 -32.36
N GLU A 80 4.28 -10.38 -33.35
CA GLU A 80 5.50 -10.26 -34.16
C GLU A 80 6.73 -9.96 -33.29
N ILE A 81 7.68 -10.89 -33.29
CA ILE A 81 8.86 -10.86 -32.41
C ILE A 81 9.95 -10.04 -33.08
N LYS A 82 10.53 -9.07 -32.37
CA LYS A 82 11.69 -8.27 -32.79
C LYS A 82 12.99 -8.97 -32.44
N SER A 83 13.10 -9.50 -31.22
CA SER A 83 14.28 -10.21 -30.72
C SER A 83 13.89 -11.36 -29.80
N PHE A 84 14.74 -12.37 -29.76
CA PHE A 84 14.55 -13.58 -28.97
C PHE A 84 15.88 -14.04 -28.40
N SER A 85 15.90 -14.42 -27.11
CA SER A 85 17.10 -14.99 -26.49
C SER A 85 16.77 -16.17 -25.56
N GLN A 86 17.71 -17.10 -25.42
CA GLN A 86 17.59 -18.29 -24.58
C GLN A 86 18.53 -18.19 -23.37
N GLY A 87 18.01 -17.83 -22.21
CA GLY A 87 18.74 -17.80 -20.95
C GLY A 87 18.77 -19.16 -20.27
N ILE A 88 19.85 -19.46 -19.57
CA ILE A 88 19.97 -20.62 -18.69
C ILE A 88 20.59 -20.13 -17.39
N SER A 89 20.04 -20.57 -16.27
CA SER A 89 20.68 -20.41 -14.99
C SER A 89 20.72 -21.75 -14.24
N THR A 90 21.85 -22.03 -13.60
CA THR A 90 22.04 -23.23 -12.78
C THR A 90 22.79 -22.90 -11.53
N VAL A 91 22.71 -23.75 -10.53
CA VAL A 91 23.40 -23.57 -9.26
C VAL A 91 24.56 -24.55 -9.20
N SER A 92 25.76 -24.03 -8.88
CA SER A 92 26.98 -24.84 -8.80
C SER A 92 27.91 -24.38 -7.69
N MET A 93 28.70 -25.30 -7.20
CA MET A 93 29.83 -24.99 -6.31
C MET A 93 30.92 -24.33 -7.12
N ILE A 94 31.34 -23.16 -6.68
CA ILE A 94 32.42 -22.38 -7.29
C ILE A 94 33.54 -22.30 -6.28
N SER A 95 34.72 -22.67 -6.69
CA SER A 95 35.86 -22.79 -5.79
C SER A 95 37.07 -21.98 -6.25
N SER A 96 37.69 -21.35 -5.28
CA SER A 96 39.07 -20.88 -5.35
C SER A 96 40.02 -21.95 -4.75
N GLU A 97 41.33 -21.68 -4.72
CA GLU A 97 42.29 -22.62 -4.11
C GLU A 97 41.99 -22.91 -2.61
N LYS A 98 41.35 -21.97 -1.91
CA LYS A 98 41.17 -22.04 -0.45
C LYS A 98 39.69 -22.08 -0.02
N ARG A 99 38.74 -21.74 -0.88
CA ARG A 99 37.34 -21.59 -0.52
C ARG A 99 36.40 -22.07 -1.62
N ALA A 100 35.26 -22.60 -1.22
CA ALA A 100 34.20 -22.99 -2.15
C ALA A 100 32.87 -22.44 -1.67
N ARG A 101 32.01 -22.00 -2.62
CA ARG A 101 30.67 -21.44 -2.36
C ARG A 101 29.69 -21.90 -3.41
N LEU A 102 28.45 -22.09 -2.97
CA LEU A 102 27.36 -22.33 -3.87
C LEU A 102 26.89 -20.99 -4.46
N MET A 103 26.82 -20.91 -5.79
CA MET A 103 26.47 -19.69 -6.52
C MET A 103 25.59 -20.00 -7.72
N GLU A 104 24.80 -19.02 -8.14
CA GLU A 104 24.01 -19.11 -9.36
C GLU A 104 24.88 -18.71 -10.57
N VAL A 105 25.04 -19.63 -11.49
CA VAL A 105 25.74 -19.41 -12.77
C VAL A 105 24.70 -19.06 -13.82
N VAL A 106 24.78 -17.85 -14.37
CA VAL A 106 23.81 -17.31 -15.33
C VAL A 106 24.47 -17.17 -16.69
N LYS A 107 23.90 -17.83 -17.68
CA LYS A 107 24.31 -17.70 -19.09
C LYS A 107 23.90 -16.33 -19.63
N LEU A 108 24.83 -15.56 -20.10
CA LEU A 108 24.60 -14.34 -20.87
C LEU A 108 24.35 -14.64 -22.34
N ASN A 109 23.50 -13.83 -22.97
CA ASN A 109 23.25 -13.87 -24.39
C ASN A 109 23.51 -12.50 -25.00
N GLU A 110 23.93 -12.49 -26.25
CA GLU A 110 24.17 -11.27 -27.01
C GLU A 110 22.89 -10.40 -27.09
N GLY A 111 23.04 -9.12 -26.80
CA GLY A 111 21.94 -8.15 -26.83
C GLY A 111 20.90 -8.28 -25.72
N PHE A 112 21.02 -9.21 -24.80
CA PHE A 112 20.13 -9.33 -23.63
C PHE A 112 20.88 -8.87 -22.35
N PRO A 113 20.25 -8.06 -21.47
CA PRO A 113 18.84 -7.70 -21.39
C PRO A 113 18.41 -6.66 -22.41
N TYR A 114 17.15 -6.74 -22.90
CA TYR A 114 16.60 -5.77 -23.86
C TYR A 114 16.25 -4.43 -23.18
N TYR A 115 15.92 -4.50 -21.88
CA TYR A 115 15.69 -3.34 -21.01
C TYR A 115 16.69 -3.35 -19.85
N GLY A 116 17.24 -2.18 -19.53
CA GLY A 116 18.27 -2.07 -18.49
C GLY A 116 19.66 -2.50 -18.95
N GLY A 117 20.43 -3.08 -18.02
CA GLY A 117 21.79 -3.53 -18.28
C GLY A 117 22.57 -3.87 -17.01
N LEU A 118 23.80 -4.31 -17.20
CA LEU A 118 24.79 -4.52 -16.14
C LEU A 118 25.76 -3.35 -16.18
N VAL A 119 25.89 -2.62 -15.06
CA VAL A 119 26.87 -1.54 -14.89
C VAL A 119 28.08 -2.10 -14.16
N PHE A 120 29.25 -1.90 -14.70
CA PHE A 120 30.51 -2.35 -14.11
C PHE A 120 31.18 -1.25 -13.30
N LYS A 121 32.14 -1.65 -12.47
CA LYS A 121 32.92 -0.73 -11.62
C LYS A 121 33.71 0.31 -12.42
N ASP A 122 34.07 0.00 -13.67
CA ASP A 122 34.68 0.92 -14.64
C ASP A 122 33.66 1.83 -15.34
N LYS A 123 32.37 1.80 -14.93
CA LYS A 123 31.23 2.51 -15.51
C LYS A 123 30.86 2.13 -16.94
N SER A 124 31.46 1.09 -17.50
CA SER A 124 30.97 0.49 -18.76
C SER A 124 29.63 -0.20 -18.53
N ILE A 125 28.79 -0.32 -19.57
CA ILE A 125 27.42 -0.86 -19.48
C ILE A 125 27.25 -1.95 -20.54
N TYR A 126 26.81 -3.13 -20.11
CA TYR A 126 26.38 -4.20 -21.01
C TYR A 126 24.83 -4.21 -21.11
N PRO A 127 24.22 -4.42 -22.30
CA PRO A 127 24.83 -4.67 -23.61
C PRO A 127 25.24 -3.42 -24.39
N LYS A 128 25.08 -2.24 -23.82
CA LYS A 128 25.37 -0.97 -24.50
C LYS A 128 26.85 -0.59 -24.32
N GLY A 129 27.70 -0.98 -25.27
CA GLY A 129 29.10 -0.56 -25.30
C GLY A 129 30.10 -1.56 -24.72
N GLU A 130 29.66 -2.71 -24.25
CA GLU A 130 30.53 -3.78 -23.76
C GLU A 130 30.27 -5.10 -24.52
N ALA A 131 31.33 -5.85 -24.81
CA ALA A 131 31.23 -7.17 -25.43
C ALA A 131 30.98 -8.24 -24.37
N MET A 132 30.42 -9.39 -24.79
CA MET A 132 30.25 -10.55 -23.92
C MET A 132 31.58 -11.08 -23.36
N PRO A 133 31.58 -11.73 -22.18
CA PRO A 133 32.76 -12.38 -21.66
C PRO A 133 33.24 -13.49 -22.62
N LEU A 134 34.56 -13.64 -22.78
CA LEU A 134 35.12 -14.73 -23.54
C LEU A 134 34.81 -16.09 -22.89
N SER A 135 35.05 -17.18 -23.62
CA SER A 135 34.72 -18.54 -23.14
C SER A 135 35.47 -19.00 -21.88
N ASN A 136 36.49 -18.28 -21.47
CA ASN A 136 37.28 -18.50 -20.24
C ASN A 136 37.18 -17.34 -19.24
N GLU A 137 36.28 -16.37 -19.50
CA GLU A 137 36.10 -15.19 -18.63
C GLU A 137 34.74 -15.21 -17.96
N ILE A 138 34.66 -14.61 -16.77
CA ILE A 138 33.42 -14.42 -16.02
C ILE A 138 33.31 -13.00 -15.47
N TRP A 139 32.08 -12.57 -15.23
CA TRP A 139 31.76 -11.34 -14.52
C TRP A 139 31.10 -11.68 -13.19
N VAL A 140 31.53 -11.01 -12.13
CA VAL A 140 31.10 -11.30 -10.77
C VAL A 140 30.74 -10.01 -10.04
N TYR A 141 30.01 -10.14 -8.94
CA TYR A 141 29.79 -9.03 -8.02
C TYR A 141 30.97 -8.90 -7.04
N GLN A 142 31.12 -7.72 -6.43
CA GLN A 142 32.12 -7.49 -5.38
C GLN A 142 31.98 -8.51 -4.23
N GLU A 143 30.75 -8.85 -3.87
CA GLU A 143 30.43 -9.85 -2.86
C GLU A 143 31.06 -11.23 -3.13
N VAL A 144 31.12 -11.64 -4.39
CA VAL A 144 31.77 -12.92 -4.79
C VAL A 144 33.29 -12.88 -4.53
N LEU A 145 33.92 -11.75 -4.81
CA LEU A 145 35.35 -11.57 -4.53
C LEU A 145 35.66 -11.67 -3.03
N ASP A 146 34.81 -11.02 -2.25
CA ASP A 146 34.97 -10.99 -0.78
C ASP A 146 34.75 -12.38 -0.16
N LEU A 147 33.73 -13.11 -0.62
CA LEU A 147 33.39 -14.46 -0.14
C LEU A 147 34.47 -15.50 -0.49
N LEU A 148 35.07 -15.42 -1.68
CA LEU A 148 36.10 -16.34 -2.14
C LEU A 148 37.51 -15.85 -1.84
N ASN A 149 37.66 -14.63 -1.27
CA ASN A 149 38.91 -13.94 -1.03
C ASN A 149 39.80 -13.86 -2.29
N LEU A 150 39.20 -13.39 -3.37
CA LEU A 150 39.81 -13.24 -4.69
C LEU A 150 39.90 -11.79 -5.12
N LYS A 151 40.75 -11.54 -6.10
CA LYS A 151 40.90 -10.24 -6.77
C LYS A 151 40.52 -10.32 -8.24
N LEU A 152 40.39 -9.17 -8.87
CA LEU A 152 40.22 -9.08 -10.31
C LEU A 152 41.42 -9.77 -11.00
N GLN A 153 41.16 -10.53 -12.06
CA GLN A 153 42.11 -11.36 -12.84
C GLN A 153 42.49 -12.70 -12.14
N ASP A 154 42.02 -12.99 -10.96
CA ASP A 154 42.23 -14.30 -10.31
C ASP A 154 41.43 -15.39 -11.01
N LYS A 155 41.87 -16.62 -10.84
CA LYS A 155 41.23 -17.81 -11.41
C LYS A 155 40.25 -18.42 -10.39
N VAL A 156 39.12 -18.85 -10.91
CA VAL A 156 38.09 -19.54 -10.15
C VAL A 156 37.61 -20.77 -10.90
N LYS A 157 37.43 -21.88 -10.20
CA LYS A 157 36.97 -23.14 -10.80
C LYS A 157 35.46 -23.24 -10.73
N ILE A 158 34.83 -23.49 -11.87
CA ILE A 158 33.41 -23.75 -12.08
C ILE A 158 33.26 -25.10 -12.82
N GLY A 159 32.61 -26.07 -12.18
CA GLY A 159 32.59 -27.42 -12.71
C GLY A 159 34.00 -27.98 -12.93
N LYS A 160 34.33 -28.34 -14.17
CA LYS A 160 35.64 -28.89 -14.54
C LYS A 160 36.65 -27.88 -15.03
N VAL A 161 36.28 -26.60 -15.22
CA VAL A 161 37.10 -25.57 -15.88
C VAL A 161 37.42 -24.38 -14.98
N ASN A 162 38.64 -23.81 -15.20
CA ASN A 162 39.06 -22.59 -14.53
C ASN A 162 38.72 -21.37 -15.40
N PHE A 163 38.13 -20.36 -14.79
CA PHE A 163 37.75 -19.09 -15.42
C PHE A 163 38.52 -17.93 -14.80
N ILE A 164 38.71 -16.87 -15.56
CA ILE A 164 39.36 -15.63 -15.10
C ILE A 164 38.27 -14.61 -14.80
N ILE A 165 38.37 -13.96 -13.67
CA ILE A 165 37.46 -12.87 -13.26
C ILE A 165 37.86 -11.62 -14.02
N LYS A 166 37.04 -11.23 -15.01
CA LYS A 166 37.35 -10.11 -15.90
C LYS A 166 36.81 -8.79 -15.44
N LYS A 167 35.54 -8.74 -14.98
CA LYS A 167 34.85 -7.53 -14.55
C LYS A 167 34.07 -7.73 -13.27
N VAL A 168 33.93 -6.61 -12.54
CA VAL A 168 33.11 -6.54 -11.33
C VAL A 168 31.86 -5.73 -11.62
N ILE A 169 30.70 -6.33 -11.37
CA ILE A 169 29.39 -5.72 -11.54
C ILE A 169 29.09 -4.84 -10.32
N GLU A 170 28.76 -3.59 -10.55
CA GLU A 170 28.34 -2.63 -9.53
C GLU A 170 26.81 -2.59 -9.40
N GLU A 171 26.11 -2.49 -10.56
CA GLU A 171 24.65 -2.49 -10.61
C GLU A 171 24.14 -3.51 -11.62
N ASP A 172 23.09 -4.22 -11.26
CA ASP A 172 22.40 -5.19 -12.12
C ASP A 172 20.91 -4.88 -12.15
N SER A 173 20.42 -4.41 -13.29
CA SER A 173 19.00 -4.11 -13.47
C SER A 173 18.08 -5.34 -13.41
N LEU A 174 18.62 -6.54 -13.60
CA LEU A 174 17.90 -7.81 -13.49
C LEU A 174 17.86 -8.36 -12.06
N LYS A 175 18.53 -7.69 -11.11
CA LYS A 175 18.55 -8.12 -9.70
C LYS A 175 17.17 -7.86 -9.07
N ALA A 176 16.27 -8.82 -9.24
CA ALA A 176 14.96 -8.77 -8.60
C ALA A 176 15.11 -8.94 -7.07
N ILE A 177 14.31 -8.22 -6.30
CA ILE A 177 14.08 -8.48 -4.89
C ILE A 177 13.27 -9.80 -4.80
N SER A 178 13.95 -10.92 -4.87
CA SER A 178 13.37 -12.25 -4.80
C SER A 178 14.18 -13.12 -3.85
N PHE A 179 13.54 -14.04 -3.19
CA PHE A 179 14.20 -14.98 -2.28
C PHE A 179 15.32 -15.80 -2.96
N SER A 180 15.24 -16.01 -4.28
CA SER A 180 16.34 -16.58 -5.08
C SER A 180 17.46 -15.58 -5.38
N GLY A 181 17.28 -14.29 -5.09
CA GLY A 181 18.29 -13.23 -5.23
C GLY A 181 19.34 -13.18 -4.13
N PHE A 182 19.28 -14.09 -3.15
CA PHE A 182 20.26 -14.17 -2.04
C PHE A 182 21.53 -14.92 -2.41
N MET A 183 21.46 -15.75 -3.43
CA MET A 183 22.62 -16.49 -3.88
C MET A 183 23.46 -15.58 -4.77
N PRO A 184 24.78 -15.42 -4.49
CA PRO A 184 25.63 -14.65 -5.36
C PRO A 184 25.60 -15.20 -6.79
N LYS A 185 25.54 -14.30 -7.77
CA LYS A 185 25.46 -14.66 -9.18
C LYS A 185 26.80 -14.47 -9.87
N ILE A 186 27.04 -15.31 -10.85
CA ILE A 186 28.15 -15.18 -11.80
C ILE A 186 27.60 -15.23 -13.20
N TYR A 187 28.09 -14.34 -14.05
CA TYR A 187 27.72 -14.29 -15.46
C TYR A 187 28.80 -14.89 -16.33
N ILE A 188 28.40 -15.79 -17.23
CA ILE A 188 29.27 -16.57 -18.11
C ILE A 188 28.72 -16.56 -19.54
N SER A 189 29.61 -16.73 -20.53
CA SER A 189 29.18 -16.90 -21.91
C SER A 189 28.57 -18.29 -22.16
N SER A 190 27.90 -18.45 -23.33
CA SER A 190 27.34 -19.75 -23.72
C SER A 190 28.43 -20.83 -23.86
N GLU A 191 29.50 -20.51 -24.55
CA GLU A 191 30.63 -21.42 -24.71
C GLU A 191 31.33 -21.77 -23.39
N GLY A 192 31.39 -20.77 -22.48
CA GLY A 192 31.93 -20.99 -21.15
C GLY A 192 31.10 -21.99 -20.35
N LEU A 193 29.77 -21.81 -20.36
CA LEU A 193 28.84 -22.70 -19.65
C LEU A 193 28.92 -24.15 -20.20
N ASP A 194 28.99 -24.34 -21.50
CA ASP A 194 29.07 -25.67 -22.12
C ASP A 194 30.35 -26.39 -21.67
N LYS A 195 31.48 -25.68 -21.57
CA LYS A 195 32.75 -26.25 -21.08
C LYS A 195 32.70 -26.71 -19.60
N THR A 196 31.82 -26.14 -18.80
CA THR A 196 31.71 -26.51 -17.37
C THR A 196 31.16 -27.91 -17.16
N GLU A 197 30.41 -28.46 -18.12
CA GLU A 197 29.65 -29.71 -18.05
C GLU A 197 28.66 -29.74 -16.85
N LEU A 198 28.12 -28.58 -16.46
CA LEU A 198 27.13 -28.47 -15.36
C LEU A 198 25.72 -28.93 -15.79
N LEU A 199 25.41 -28.86 -17.06
CA LEU A 199 24.10 -29.20 -17.59
C LEU A 199 24.07 -30.69 -17.98
N GLN A 200 23.85 -31.54 -16.99
CA GLN A 200 23.67 -33.00 -17.18
C GLN A 200 22.23 -33.39 -16.89
N PHE A 201 21.85 -34.61 -17.28
CA PHE A 201 20.54 -35.15 -16.92
C PHE A 201 20.36 -35.16 -15.39
N GLY A 202 19.27 -34.53 -14.92
CA GLY A 202 19.01 -34.37 -13.48
C GLY A 202 19.62 -33.12 -12.84
N SER A 203 20.36 -32.27 -13.59
CA SER A 203 20.89 -30.99 -13.05
C SER A 203 19.74 -30.00 -12.76
N THR A 204 19.88 -29.25 -11.67
CA THR A 204 18.92 -28.20 -11.29
C THR A 204 19.16 -26.95 -12.13
N ALA A 205 18.62 -26.90 -13.32
CA ALA A 205 18.75 -25.74 -14.20
C ALA A 205 17.38 -25.09 -14.43
N ARG A 206 17.39 -23.82 -14.75
CA ARG A 206 16.21 -23.08 -15.17
C ARG A 206 16.45 -22.53 -16.57
N TYR A 207 15.59 -22.87 -17.49
CA TYR A 207 15.61 -22.45 -18.87
C TYR A 207 14.63 -21.29 -19.06
N LYS A 208 15.03 -20.25 -19.78
CA LYS A 208 14.21 -19.07 -20.03
C LYS A 208 14.25 -18.71 -21.50
N LEU A 209 13.11 -18.38 -22.06
CA LEU A 209 12.95 -17.80 -23.38
C LEU A 209 12.50 -16.36 -23.19
N ASN A 210 13.33 -15.41 -23.60
CA ASN A 210 13.06 -13.98 -23.43
C ASN A 210 12.61 -13.40 -24.77
N TYR A 211 11.48 -12.73 -24.80
CA TYR A 211 10.88 -12.17 -26.02
C TYR A 211 10.81 -10.66 -25.95
N LEU A 212 11.20 -10.00 -27.03
CA LEU A 212 10.98 -8.60 -27.32
C LEU A 212 10.09 -8.48 -28.54
N PHE A 213 8.96 -7.78 -28.44
CA PHE A 213 8.04 -7.58 -29.54
C PHE A 213 8.43 -6.38 -30.41
N LYS A 214 7.98 -6.35 -31.67
CA LYS A 214 8.16 -5.18 -32.54
C LYS A 214 7.33 -4.01 -32.08
N GLU A 215 6.09 -4.27 -31.69
CA GLU A 215 5.18 -3.27 -31.13
C GLU A 215 5.44 -3.12 -29.63
N ASN A 216 5.46 -1.89 -29.14
CA ASN A 216 5.60 -1.61 -27.71
C ASN A 216 4.23 -1.72 -27.06
N PHE A 217 3.94 -2.87 -26.48
CA PHE A 217 2.71 -3.11 -25.74
C PHE A 217 2.75 -2.51 -24.34
N GLU A 218 1.60 -2.01 -23.87
CA GLU A 218 1.37 -1.70 -22.46
C GLU A 218 1.34 -2.99 -21.63
N ASN A 219 1.65 -2.88 -20.34
CA ASN A 219 1.77 -4.05 -19.46
C ASN A 219 0.46 -4.84 -19.33
N ASP A 220 -0.70 -4.17 -19.37
CA ASP A 220 -2.01 -4.83 -19.31
C ASP A 220 -2.24 -5.73 -20.56
N LYS A 221 -1.76 -5.30 -21.72
CA LYS A 221 -1.85 -6.09 -22.95
C LYS A 221 -0.85 -7.26 -22.95
N LEU A 222 0.30 -7.08 -22.32
CA LEU A 222 1.27 -8.17 -22.10
C LEU A 222 0.70 -9.23 -21.15
N GLU A 223 -0.06 -8.83 -20.13
CA GLU A 223 -0.78 -9.76 -19.25
C GLU A 223 -1.89 -10.53 -19.98
N GLU A 224 -2.60 -9.89 -20.91
CA GLU A 224 -3.55 -10.62 -21.76
C GLU A 224 -2.86 -11.68 -22.64
N ILE A 225 -1.69 -11.35 -23.20
CA ILE A 225 -0.87 -12.27 -24.01
C ILE A 225 -0.37 -13.41 -23.11
N GLU A 226 0.15 -13.11 -21.93
CA GLU A 226 0.54 -14.09 -20.90
C GLU A 226 -0.61 -15.07 -20.61
N ASN A 227 -1.77 -14.56 -20.24
CA ASN A 227 -2.94 -15.37 -19.89
C ASN A 227 -3.45 -16.25 -21.05
N LYS A 228 -3.34 -15.76 -22.29
CA LYS A 228 -3.70 -16.53 -23.49
C LYS A 228 -2.67 -17.63 -23.77
N LEU A 229 -1.38 -17.28 -23.67
CA LEU A 229 -0.30 -18.22 -23.92
C LEU A 229 -0.27 -19.32 -22.83
N GLU A 230 -0.38 -18.99 -21.57
CA GLU A 230 -0.36 -19.95 -20.45
C GLU A 230 -1.46 -21.01 -20.55
N LYS A 231 -2.62 -20.65 -21.15
CA LYS A 231 -3.71 -21.61 -21.42
C LYS A 231 -3.47 -22.54 -22.61
N SER A 232 -2.52 -22.19 -23.47
CA SER A 232 -2.32 -22.85 -24.78
C SER A 232 -1.02 -23.63 -24.89
N ILE A 233 -0.10 -23.50 -23.92
CA ILE A 233 1.21 -24.18 -23.90
C ILE A 233 1.23 -25.30 -22.86
N ASP A 234 2.30 -26.10 -22.91
CA ASP A 234 2.54 -27.19 -21.97
C ASP A 234 2.58 -26.72 -20.51
N GLN A 235 2.06 -27.53 -19.62
CA GLN A 235 1.93 -27.21 -18.18
C GLN A 235 3.28 -27.06 -17.44
N ASP A 236 4.36 -27.60 -18.00
CA ASP A 236 5.72 -27.46 -17.44
C ASP A 236 6.36 -26.11 -17.75
N LEU A 237 5.73 -25.32 -18.62
CA LEU A 237 6.16 -23.99 -19.02
C LEU A 237 5.39 -22.93 -18.21
N ARG A 238 6.10 -21.99 -17.66
CA ARG A 238 5.55 -20.84 -16.97
C ARG A 238 5.80 -19.59 -17.78
N VAL A 239 4.76 -18.84 -18.05
CA VAL A 239 4.84 -17.52 -18.67
C VAL A 239 4.96 -16.47 -17.56
N LEU A 240 5.75 -15.45 -17.78
CA LEU A 240 5.95 -14.31 -16.88
C LEU A 240 5.88 -13.04 -17.71
N SER A 241 5.04 -12.11 -17.30
CA SER A 241 4.97 -10.75 -17.83
C SER A 241 5.60 -9.73 -16.85
N PRO A 242 5.79 -8.49 -17.25
CA PRO A 242 6.20 -7.43 -16.34
C PRO A 242 5.29 -7.27 -15.12
N ASN A 243 3.99 -7.57 -15.24
CA ASN A 243 3.03 -7.45 -14.14
C ASN A 243 3.35 -8.37 -12.96
N ASP A 244 3.92 -9.55 -13.18
CA ASP A 244 4.39 -10.42 -12.08
C ASP A 244 5.44 -9.75 -11.19
N GLY A 245 6.34 -8.98 -11.81
CA GLY A 245 7.35 -8.19 -11.12
C GLY A 245 6.74 -6.96 -10.42
N ARG A 246 5.82 -6.28 -11.13
CA ARG A 246 5.06 -5.13 -10.63
C ARG A 246 4.28 -5.49 -9.37
N ASP A 247 3.53 -6.58 -9.37
CA ASP A 247 2.69 -6.99 -8.25
C ASP A 247 3.47 -7.31 -6.98
N ARG A 248 4.70 -7.77 -7.13
CA ARG A 248 5.60 -7.99 -5.98
C ARG A 248 6.07 -6.67 -5.36
N LEU A 249 6.40 -5.67 -6.19
CA LEU A 249 6.78 -4.33 -5.74
C LEU A 249 5.57 -3.57 -5.18
N LEU A 250 4.41 -3.67 -5.84
CA LEU A 250 3.18 -3.01 -5.42
C LEU A 250 2.71 -3.47 -4.05
N ARG A 251 2.95 -4.70 -3.62
CA ARG A 251 2.52 -5.17 -2.29
C ARG A 251 3.08 -4.31 -1.16
N VAL A 252 4.35 -3.94 -1.20
CA VAL A 252 4.96 -3.06 -0.20
C VAL A 252 4.46 -1.63 -0.36
N LEU A 253 4.36 -1.15 -1.60
CA LEU A 253 3.95 0.22 -1.90
C LEU A 253 2.44 0.44 -1.71
N ASN A 254 1.62 -0.60 -1.78
CA ASN A 254 0.17 -0.50 -1.54
C ASN A 254 -0.17 -0.06 -0.12
N PHE A 255 0.62 -0.42 0.87
CA PHE A 255 0.43 0.10 2.24
C PHE A 255 0.61 1.62 2.27
N VAL A 256 1.66 2.13 1.64
CA VAL A 256 1.95 3.57 1.56
C VAL A 256 0.87 4.30 0.77
N THR A 257 0.51 3.79 -0.39
CA THR A 257 -0.50 4.43 -1.25
C THR A 257 -1.90 4.37 -0.63
N ASN A 258 -2.26 3.32 0.08
CA ASN A 258 -3.49 3.26 0.85
C ASN A 258 -3.51 4.32 1.96
N PHE A 259 -2.43 4.44 2.73
CA PHE A 259 -2.30 5.47 3.77
C PHE A 259 -2.41 6.88 3.18
N LEU A 260 -1.62 7.19 2.15
CA LEU A 260 -1.65 8.50 1.49
C LEU A 260 -3.03 8.81 0.89
N SER A 261 -3.72 7.80 0.35
CA SER A 261 -5.08 7.94 -0.19
C SER A 261 -6.09 8.29 0.89
N LEU A 262 -6.01 7.66 2.06
CA LEU A 262 -6.87 7.99 3.20
C LEU A 262 -6.60 9.41 3.71
N VAL A 263 -5.33 9.80 3.88
CA VAL A 263 -4.94 11.15 4.30
C VAL A 263 -5.46 12.21 3.32
N SER A 264 -5.35 11.93 2.04
CA SER A 264 -5.86 12.83 0.98
C SER A 264 -7.39 12.94 1.00
N LEU A 265 -8.11 11.82 1.14
CA LEU A 265 -9.57 11.82 1.29
C LEU A 265 -10.00 12.62 2.53
N ILE A 266 -9.31 12.45 3.65
CA ILE A 266 -9.56 13.20 4.88
C ILE A 266 -9.45 14.70 4.63
N SER A 267 -8.33 15.13 4.05
CA SER A 267 -8.08 16.54 3.74
C SER A 267 -9.11 17.09 2.76
N PHE A 268 -9.51 16.31 1.79
CA PHE A 268 -10.56 16.65 0.83
C PHE A 268 -11.93 16.80 1.50
N PHE A 269 -12.31 15.88 2.38
CA PHE A 269 -13.57 15.98 3.16
C PHE A 269 -13.60 17.23 4.03
N LEU A 270 -12.49 17.54 4.72
CA LEU A 270 -12.38 18.77 5.50
C LEU A 270 -12.61 20.01 4.64
N GLY A 271 -11.98 20.06 3.48
CA GLY A 271 -12.16 21.15 2.54
C GLY A 271 -13.60 21.28 2.02
N LEU A 272 -14.28 20.17 1.76
CA LEU A 272 -15.69 20.18 1.35
C LEU A 272 -16.62 20.68 2.46
N VAL A 273 -16.38 20.27 3.70
CA VAL A 273 -17.13 20.79 4.87
C VAL A 273 -16.94 22.30 4.99
N GLY A 274 -15.68 22.76 4.88
CA GLY A 274 -15.35 24.19 4.85
C GLY A 274 -16.05 24.94 3.73
N LEU A 275 -16.09 24.36 2.51
CA LEU A 275 -16.79 24.91 1.35
C LEU A 275 -18.30 25.06 1.61
N ILE A 276 -18.96 24.01 2.05
CA ILE A 276 -20.38 24.02 2.35
C ILE A 276 -20.69 25.08 3.41
N TYR A 277 -19.86 25.13 4.46
CA TYR A 277 -20.02 26.10 5.54
C TYR A 277 -19.84 27.56 5.08
N LEU A 278 -18.74 27.85 4.40
CA LEU A 278 -18.43 29.20 3.89
C LEU A 278 -19.47 29.68 2.90
N TYR A 279 -19.84 28.84 1.93
CA TYR A 279 -20.80 29.21 0.90
C TYR A 279 -22.22 29.36 1.43
N SER A 280 -22.64 28.50 2.37
CA SER A 280 -23.94 28.65 3.03
C SER A 280 -24.05 29.94 3.83
N GLY A 281 -22.98 30.30 4.50
CA GLY A 281 -22.88 31.56 5.26
C GLY A 281 -22.88 32.80 4.33
N PHE A 282 -22.15 32.74 3.21
CA PHE A 282 -22.18 33.79 2.19
C PHE A 282 -23.59 34.03 1.67
N LEU A 283 -24.29 32.99 1.31
CA LEU A 283 -25.68 33.07 0.82
C LEU A 283 -26.63 33.64 1.87
N LYS A 284 -26.48 33.25 3.16
CA LYS A 284 -27.27 33.83 4.27
C LYS A 284 -27.01 35.32 4.44
N LYS A 285 -25.74 35.75 4.35
CA LYS A 285 -25.38 37.17 4.44
C LYS A 285 -26.05 38.00 3.35
N HIS A 286 -26.11 37.49 2.13
CA HIS A 286 -26.71 38.17 0.97
C HIS A 286 -28.18 37.85 0.78
N GLN A 287 -28.83 37.21 1.75
CA GLN A 287 -30.26 36.84 1.62
C GLN A 287 -31.16 38.04 1.40
N LYS A 288 -30.85 39.19 2.03
CA LYS A 288 -31.62 40.45 1.82
C LYS A 288 -31.46 40.94 0.38
N ASP A 289 -30.27 40.94 -0.17
CA ASP A 289 -29.98 41.37 -1.55
C ASP A 289 -30.70 40.45 -2.55
N ILE A 290 -30.71 39.13 -2.29
CA ILE A 290 -31.44 38.13 -3.05
C ILE A 290 -32.95 38.43 -3.07
N THR A 291 -33.51 38.79 -1.88
CA THR A 291 -34.95 39.12 -1.77
C THR A 291 -35.28 40.39 -2.53
N VAL A 292 -34.50 41.45 -2.38
CA VAL A 292 -34.68 42.73 -3.07
C VAL A 292 -34.62 42.54 -4.60
N LEU A 293 -33.63 41.80 -5.11
CA LEU A 293 -33.48 41.50 -6.53
C LEU A 293 -34.70 40.69 -7.08
N SER A 294 -35.20 39.76 -6.25
CA SER A 294 -36.40 38.99 -6.57
C SER A 294 -37.66 39.87 -6.61
N ASP A 295 -37.79 40.84 -5.67
CA ASP A 295 -38.92 41.79 -5.59
C ASP A 295 -38.87 42.83 -6.71
N LEU A 296 -37.68 43.16 -7.22
CA LEU A 296 -37.46 43.98 -8.41
C LEU A 296 -37.74 43.24 -9.73
N GLY A 297 -38.28 42.00 -9.68
CA GLY A 297 -38.72 41.25 -10.84
C GLY A 297 -37.67 40.33 -11.47
N LEU A 298 -36.50 40.12 -10.87
CA LEU A 298 -35.55 39.13 -11.39
C LEU A 298 -36.11 37.71 -11.30
N ASN A 299 -36.09 37.00 -12.42
CA ASN A 299 -36.53 35.61 -12.47
C ASN A 299 -35.66 34.72 -11.55
N LYS A 300 -36.32 33.84 -10.83
CA LYS A 300 -35.66 32.87 -9.91
C LYS A 300 -34.57 32.05 -10.63
N LYS A 301 -34.74 31.71 -11.90
CA LYS A 301 -33.76 31.00 -12.72
C LYS A 301 -32.49 31.86 -12.91
N SER A 302 -32.67 33.15 -13.26
CA SER A 302 -31.51 34.06 -13.44
C SER A 302 -30.75 34.31 -12.16
N LEU A 303 -31.47 34.41 -11.02
CA LEU A 303 -30.89 34.57 -9.70
C LEU A 303 -30.11 33.31 -9.28
N SER A 304 -30.66 32.11 -9.48
CA SER A 304 -30.01 30.85 -9.27
C SER A 304 -28.74 30.74 -10.10
N LEU A 305 -28.83 31.06 -11.39
CA LEU A 305 -27.73 31.04 -12.33
C LEU A 305 -26.59 31.99 -11.89
N THR A 306 -26.95 33.18 -11.37
CA THR A 306 -25.93 34.15 -10.87
C THR A 306 -25.08 33.54 -9.75
N TYR A 307 -25.67 32.93 -8.74
CA TYR A 307 -24.93 32.35 -7.62
C TYR A 307 -24.23 31.04 -8.00
N LEU A 308 -24.80 30.25 -8.94
CA LEU A 308 -24.10 29.08 -9.48
C LEU A 308 -22.86 29.48 -10.29
N LEU A 309 -22.99 30.50 -11.14
CA LEU A 309 -21.86 31.05 -11.90
C LEU A 309 -20.80 31.67 -10.96
N HIS A 310 -21.23 32.36 -9.89
CA HIS A 310 -20.32 32.85 -8.88
C HIS A 310 -19.50 31.72 -8.25
N LEU A 311 -20.17 30.61 -7.83
CA LEU A 311 -19.50 29.43 -7.30
C LEU A 311 -18.57 28.77 -8.35
N PHE A 312 -19.04 28.67 -9.59
CA PHE A 312 -18.26 28.13 -10.70
C PHE A 312 -16.96 28.90 -10.94
N VAL A 313 -17.00 30.23 -10.94
CA VAL A 313 -15.81 31.07 -11.10
C VAL A 313 -14.82 30.86 -9.95
N LEU A 314 -15.30 30.81 -8.71
CA LEU A 314 -14.44 30.58 -7.54
C LEU A 314 -13.76 29.20 -7.60
N VAL A 315 -14.48 28.16 -7.99
CA VAL A 315 -13.97 26.78 -8.12
C VAL A 315 -12.97 26.68 -9.27
N SER A 316 -13.29 27.29 -10.43
CA SER A 316 -12.41 27.29 -11.59
C SER A 316 -11.11 28.03 -11.32
N THR A 317 -11.16 29.19 -10.65
CA THR A 317 -9.93 29.93 -10.26
C THR A 317 -9.06 29.12 -9.29
N ALA A 318 -9.65 28.47 -8.30
CA ALA A 318 -8.93 27.60 -7.38
C ALA A 318 -8.28 26.40 -8.10
N SER A 319 -9.00 25.78 -9.05
CA SER A 319 -8.47 24.64 -9.83
C SER A 319 -7.27 25.07 -10.70
N VAL A 320 -7.35 26.23 -11.35
CA VAL A 320 -6.23 26.77 -12.15
C VAL A 320 -5.01 27.07 -11.28
N ILE A 321 -5.23 27.67 -10.10
CA ILE A 321 -4.13 27.95 -9.14
C ILE A 321 -3.44 26.65 -8.71
N VAL A 322 -4.22 25.64 -8.33
CA VAL A 322 -3.65 24.35 -7.90
C VAL A 322 -2.89 23.67 -9.03
N PHE A 323 -3.43 23.67 -10.24
CA PHE A 323 -2.74 23.10 -11.38
C PHE A 323 -1.43 23.82 -11.69
N SER A 324 -1.43 25.16 -11.65
CA SER A 324 -0.21 25.95 -11.84
C SER A 324 0.83 25.66 -10.75
N LEU A 325 0.39 25.52 -9.50
CA LEU A 325 1.28 25.12 -8.39
C LEU A 325 1.83 23.72 -8.57
N MET A 326 1.02 22.77 -9.06
CA MET A 326 1.47 21.40 -9.31
C MET A 326 2.54 21.35 -10.41
N THR A 327 2.38 22.08 -11.51
CA THR A 327 3.37 22.11 -12.59
C THR A 327 4.70 22.67 -12.11
N VAL A 328 4.68 23.75 -11.33
CA VAL A 328 5.89 24.33 -10.76
C VAL A 328 6.52 23.42 -9.71
N SER A 329 5.72 22.86 -8.82
CA SER A 329 6.24 22.01 -7.73
C SER A 329 6.74 20.66 -8.20
N ALA A 330 6.22 20.10 -9.29
CA ALA A 330 6.66 18.82 -9.85
C ALA A 330 8.17 18.82 -10.13
N SER A 331 8.70 19.91 -10.70
CA SER A 331 10.12 20.06 -11.00
C SER A 331 11.01 20.08 -9.75
N PHE A 332 10.50 20.57 -8.61
CA PHE A 332 11.23 20.60 -7.34
C PHE A 332 11.07 19.33 -6.53
N LEU A 333 9.91 18.68 -6.62
CA LEU A 333 9.61 17.47 -5.85
C LEU A 333 10.24 16.22 -6.46
N ALA A 334 10.37 16.14 -7.79
CA ALA A 334 10.98 15.00 -8.47
C ALA A 334 12.34 14.58 -7.87
N PRO A 335 13.36 15.47 -7.80
CA PRO A 335 14.67 15.10 -7.28
C PRO A 335 14.66 14.74 -5.79
N ILE A 336 13.72 15.30 -5.01
CA ILE A 336 13.57 14.99 -3.59
C ILE A 336 13.00 13.58 -3.42
N ILE A 337 11.98 13.24 -4.21
CA ILE A 337 11.33 11.92 -4.19
C ILE A 337 12.29 10.85 -4.70
N GLU A 338 13.01 11.12 -5.79
CA GLU A 338 14.05 10.23 -6.32
C GLU A 338 15.11 9.90 -5.28
N LYS A 339 15.58 10.89 -4.52
CA LYS A 339 16.57 10.69 -3.46
C LYS A 339 16.03 9.91 -2.25
N LEU A 340 14.72 10.04 -1.96
CA LEU A 340 14.08 9.36 -0.82
C LEU A 340 13.79 7.89 -1.09
N ILE A 341 13.46 7.55 -2.35
CA ILE A 341 12.99 6.20 -2.71
C ILE A 341 14.05 5.44 -3.53
N ASP A 342 15.16 6.12 -3.88
CA ASP A 342 16.23 5.60 -4.77
C ASP A 342 15.67 5.12 -6.13
N PHE A 343 14.78 5.94 -6.70
CA PHE A 343 13.97 5.56 -7.84
C PHE A 343 13.70 6.78 -8.73
N LYS A 344 13.98 6.67 -10.04
CA LYS A 344 13.65 7.74 -11.00
C LYS A 344 12.14 7.78 -11.24
N PHE A 345 11.53 8.91 -10.91
CA PHE A 345 10.13 9.19 -11.15
C PHE A 345 9.97 10.08 -12.39
N ASP A 346 9.19 9.61 -13.33
CA ASP A 346 8.73 10.48 -14.42
C ASP A 346 7.50 11.26 -13.94
N LEU A 347 7.73 12.49 -13.51
CA LEU A 347 6.70 13.41 -13.05
C LEU A 347 6.14 14.25 -14.22
N SER A 348 5.81 13.61 -15.32
CA SER A 348 5.11 14.28 -16.42
C SER A 348 3.63 14.48 -16.10
N LEU A 349 3.18 15.74 -16.13
CA LEU A 349 1.77 16.10 -15.94
C LEU A 349 1.03 15.95 -17.27
N ASP A 350 0.07 15.04 -17.30
CA ASP A 350 -0.82 14.88 -18.44
C ASP A 350 -1.98 15.90 -18.37
N PHE A 351 -2.15 16.66 -19.43
CA PHE A 351 -3.25 17.62 -19.55
C PHE A 351 -4.64 16.96 -19.46
N THR A 352 -4.75 15.72 -19.88
CA THR A 352 -6.00 14.93 -19.78
C THR A 352 -6.41 14.69 -18.33
N PHE A 353 -5.42 14.46 -17.45
CA PHE A 353 -5.63 14.34 -16.01
C PHE A 353 -6.21 15.62 -15.40
N PHE A 354 -5.66 16.78 -15.78
CA PHE A 354 -6.18 18.08 -15.34
C PHE A 354 -7.64 18.28 -15.78
N LEU A 355 -7.94 18.00 -17.04
CA LEU A 355 -9.30 18.18 -17.58
C LEU A 355 -10.32 17.27 -16.86
N LYS A 356 -9.96 16.01 -16.61
CA LYS A 356 -10.81 15.06 -15.84
C LYS A 356 -11.03 15.54 -14.40
N SER A 357 -9.98 15.96 -13.72
CA SER A 357 -10.08 16.46 -12.34
C SER A 357 -10.91 17.75 -12.25
N ALA A 358 -10.71 18.69 -13.15
CA ALA A 358 -11.49 19.92 -13.22
C ALA A 358 -12.99 19.65 -13.47
N LEU A 359 -13.33 18.70 -14.35
CA LEU A 359 -14.72 18.30 -14.60
C LEU A 359 -15.37 17.72 -13.35
N VAL A 360 -14.69 16.81 -12.65
CA VAL A 360 -15.17 16.20 -11.40
C VAL A 360 -15.44 17.27 -10.35
N LEU A 361 -14.53 18.22 -10.17
CA LEU A 361 -14.67 19.31 -9.22
C LEU A 361 -15.82 20.28 -9.57
N LEU A 362 -16.03 20.52 -10.86
CA LEU A 362 -17.16 21.30 -11.33
C LEU A 362 -18.49 20.60 -11.03
N LEU A 363 -18.61 19.31 -11.32
CA LEU A 363 -19.79 18.52 -10.99
C LEU A 363 -20.07 18.51 -9.49
N LEU A 364 -19.01 18.38 -8.69
CA LEU A 364 -19.10 18.41 -7.23
C LEU A 364 -19.56 19.77 -6.72
N SER A 365 -19.02 20.86 -7.24
CA SER A 365 -19.44 22.22 -6.87
C SER A 365 -20.89 22.52 -7.22
N LEU A 366 -21.36 22.07 -8.38
CA LEU A 366 -22.76 22.18 -8.80
C LEU A 366 -23.69 21.37 -7.89
N SER A 367 -23.27 20.15 -7.53
CA SER A 367 -24.06 19.28 -6.65
C SER A 367 -24.20 19.82 -5.23
N ILE A 368 -23.25 20.62 -4.74
CA ILE A 368 -23.30 21.36 -3.47
C ILE A 368 -24.08 22.66 -3.63
N GLY A 369 -23.83 23.42 -4.69
CA GLY A 369 -24.41 24.75 -4.91
C GLY A 369 -25.92 24.71 -5.07
N LEU A 370 -26.45 23.76 -5.84
CA LEU A 370 -27.88 23.64 -6.09
C LEU A 370 -28.74 23.51 -4.83
N PRO A 371 -28.46 22.55 -3.90
CA PRO A 371 -29.26 22.41 -2.69
C PRO A 371 -29.12 23.58 -1.71
N LEU A 372 -28.03 24.36 -1.77
CA LEU A 372 -27.82 25.55 -0.94
C LEU A 372 -28.56 26.77 -1.50
N ILE A 373 -28.61 26.95 -2.80
CA ILE A 373 -29.18 28.13 -3.46
C ILE A 373 -30.73 28.00 -3.61
N LEU A 374 -31.24 26.84 -4.00
CA LEU A 374 -32.67 26.63 -4.28
C LEU A 374 -33.60 26.96 -3.09
N PRO A 375 -33.27 26.64 -1.81
CA PRO A 375 -34.15 27.00 -0.68
C PRO A 375 -34.25 28.51 -0.41
N LEU A 376 -33.21 29.29 -0.76
CA LEU A 376 -33.17 30.73 -0.57
C LEU A 376 -34.05 31.50 -1.53
N LEU A 377 -34.28 30.93 -2.73
CA LEU A 377 -35.13 31.51 -3.77
C LEU A 377 -36.60 31.19 -3.59
N GLN A 378 -36.91 30.25 -2.71
CA GLN A 378 -38.29 29.88 -2.41
C GLN A 378 -38.71 30.50 -1.08
N ARG A 379 -39.73 31.38 -1.11
CA ARG A 379 -40.28 32.05 0.10
C ARG A 379 -40.92 31.05 1.09
N THR A 380 -41.25 29.84 0.66
CA THR A 380 -41.87 28.80 1.48
C THR A 380 -40.78 27.96 2.18
N LYS A 381 -40.92 27.73 3.50
CA LYS A 381 -40.07 26.81 4.25
C LYS A 381 -40.18 25.41 3.68
N ARG A 382 -39.20 24.94 2.91
CA ARG A 382 -39.18 23.55 2.47
C ARG A 382 -39.08 22.59 3.66
N PRO A 383 -39.81 21.50 3.65
CA PRO A 383 -39.65 20.46 4.65
C PRO A 383 -38.19 19.92 4.58
N PHE A 384 -37.64 19.58 5.73
CA PHE A 384 -36.24 19.20 5.89
C PHE A 384 -35.80 18.08 4.92
N TYR A 385 -36.68 17.08 4.69
CA TYR A 385 -36.37 15.97 3.77
C TYR A 385 -36.09 16.41 2.33
N LYS A 386 -36.75 17.47 1.81
CA LYS A 386 -36.48 17.97 0.44
C LYS A 386 -35.12 18.65 0.32
N VAL A 387 -34.60 19.21 1.42
CA VAL A 387 -33.25 19.78 1.44
C VAL A 387 -32.23 18.65 1.47
N VAL A 388 -32.45 17.63 2.30
CA VAL A 388 -31.60 16.44 2.36
C VAL A 388 -31.57 15.71 1.02
N LEU A 389 -32.74 15.53 0.38
CA LEU A 389 -32.83 14.91 -0.94
C LEU A 389 -32.02 15.69 -2.02
N GLY A 390 -31.92 17.02 -1.88
CA GLY A 390 -31.09 17.84 -2.75
C GLY A 390 -29.58 17.53 -2.67
N PHE A 391 -29.09 16.98 -1.55
CA PHE A 391 -27.69 16.59 -1.39
C PHE A 391 -27.39 15.17 -1.87
N VAL A 392 -28.38 14.39 -2.30
CA VAL A 392 -28.17 13.01 -2.79
C VAL A 392 -27.17 12.96 -3.95
N PRO A 393 -27.21 13.82 -4.98
CA PRO A 393 -26.22 13.82 -6.06
C PRO A 393 -24.79 14.08 -5.55
N PHE A 394 -24.64 14.96 -4.56
CA PHE A 394 -23.37 15.23 -3.91
C PHE A 394 -22.84 13.99 -3.17
N ILE A 395 -23.70 13.31 -2.40
CA ILE A 395 -23.33 12.10 -1.66
C ILE A 395 -22.89 10.99 -2.63
N ILE A 396 -23.65 10.78 -3.70
CA ILE A 396 -23.31 9.77 -4.73
C ILE A 396 -21.96 10.10 -5.36
N LEU A 397 -21.75 11.35 -5.79
CA LEU A 397 -20.51 11.76 -6.43
C LEU A 397 -19.30 11.61 -5.48
N LEU A 398 -19.49 11.93 -4.20
CA LEU A 398 -18.46 11.79 -3.17
C LEU A 398 -18.09 10.31 -2.92
N LEU A 399 -19.06 9.40 -2.90
CA LEU A 399 -18.82 7.96 -2.80
C LEU A 399 -18.09 7.44 -4.05
N VAL A 400 -18.46 7.92 -5.23
CA VAL A 400 -17.78 7.58 -6.49
C VAL A 400 -16.33 8.04 -6.47
N ILE A 401 -16.06 9.29 -6.07
CA ILE A 401 -14.70 9.80 -5.95
C ILE A 401 -13.88 8.94 -4.95
N SER A 402 -14.45 8.65 -3.79
CA SER A 402 -13.78 7.82 -2.77
C SER A 402 -13.46 6.41 -3.26
N HIS A 403 -14.33 5.83 -4.10
CA HIS A 403 -14.09 4.52 -4.71
C HIS A 403 -12.90 4.51 -5.68
N PHE A 404 -12.68 5.59 -6.43
CA PHE A 404 -11.61 5.67 -7.42
C PHE A 404 -10.28 6.19 -6.86
N VAL A 405 -10.31 6.93 -5.76
CA VAL A 405 -9.09 7.53 -5.15
C VAL A 405 -8.23 6.48 -4.45
N THR A 406 -8.86 5.52 -3.77
CA THR A 406 -8.13 4.50 -3.01
C THR A 406 -7.74 3.29 -3.88
N PRO A 407 -6.52 2.73 -3.73
CA PRO A 407 -6.11 1.50 -4.41
C PRO A 407 -7.07 0.34 -4.08
N ASN A 408 -7.40 0.17 -2.79
CA ASN A 408 -8.47 -0.73 -2.38
C ASN A 408 -9.80 -0.01 -2.44
N LYS A 409 -10.55 -0.27 -3.51
CA LYS A 409 -11.84 0.38 -3.84
C LYS A 409 -12.87 0.32 -2.71
N PHE A 410 -12.89 -0.77 -1.95
CA PHE A 410 -13.83 -0.96 -0.84
C PHE A 410 -13.45 -0.13 0.39
N VAL A 411 -12.18 0.05 0.69
CA VAL A 411 -11.72 0.83 1.84
C VAL A 411 -12.15 2.29 1.73
N GLY A 412 -11.97 2.90 0.56
CA GLY A 412 -12.42 4.27 0.32
C GLY A 412 -13.94 4.43 0.45
N LEU A 413 -14.70 3.48 -0.08
CA LEU A 413 -16.16 3.48 0.00
C LEU A 413 -16.65 3.34 1.45
N TYR A 414 -16.10 2.38 2.22
CA TYR A 414 -16.44 2.19 3.63
C TYR A 414 -16.07 3.40 4.47
N PHE A 415 -14.89 3.97 4.24
CA PHE A 415 -14.46 5.17 4.93
C PHE A 415 -15.40 6.35 4.68
N ALA A 416 -15.72 6.64 3.42
CA ALA A 416 -16.62 7.74 3.06
C ALA A 416 -18.05 7.52 3.60
N SER A 417 -18.57 6.30 3.51
CA SER A 417 -19.91 5.98 4.04
C SER A 417 -19.96 6.10 5.57
N ALA A 418 -18.93 5.61 6.27
CA ALA A 418 -18.82 5.74 7.72
C ALA A 418 -18.81 7.21 8.15
N MET A 419 -18.03 8.07 7.46
CA MET A 419 -17.98 9.50 7.74
C MET A 419 -19.34 10.18 7.55
N LEU A 420 -20.05 9.87 6.48
CA LEU A 420 -21.39 10.41 6.24
C LEU A 420 -22.38 9.98 7.32
N VAL A 421 -22.33 8.72 7.74
CA VAL A 421 -23.18 8.18 8.82
C VAL A 421 -22.86 8.86 10.15
N ILE A 422 -21.58 9.04 10.47
CA ILE A 422 -21.14 9.75 11.69
C ILE A 422 -21.66 11.18 11.70
N ILE A 423 -21.50 11.93 10.60
CA ILE A 423 -22.03 13.30 10.47
C ILE A 423 -23.55 13.31 10.69
N ALA A 424 -24.28 12.39 10.07
CA ALA A 424 -25.75 12.33 10.18
C ALA A 424 -26.18 12.01 11.62
N ILE A 425 -25.53 11.05 12.29
CA ILE A 425 -25.81 10.67 13.68
C ILE A 425 -25.58 11.85 14.63
N PHE A 426 -24.40 12.49 14.56
CA PHE A 426 -24.09 13.59 15.47
C PHE A 426 -24.96 14.82 15.21
N PHE A 427 -25.31 15.09 13.96
CA PHE A 427 -26.24 16.16 13.63
C PHE A 427 -27.66 15.89 14.16
N ALA A 428 -28.14 14.66 14.05
CA ALA A 428 -29.44 14.24 14.55
C ALA A 428 -29.49 14.27 16.09
N LEU A 429 -28.52 13.60 16.76
CA LEU A 429 -28.42 13.57 18.23
C LEU A 429 -28.23 14.95 18.81
N GLY A 430 -27.33 15.75 18.26
CA GLY A 430 -27.11 17.13 18.72
C GLY A 430 -28.38 17.98 18.53
N SER A 431 -29.13 17.80 17.44
CA SER A 431 -30.41 18.50 17.26
C SER A 431 -31.46 18.11 18.29
N ILE A 432 -31.51 16.84 18.70
CA ILE A 432 -32.41 16.34 19.73
C ILE A 432 -32.02 16.88 21.13
N ILE A 433 -30.70 16.77 21.44
CA ILE A 433 -30.16 17.22 22.71
C ILE A 433 -30.39 18.71 22.90
N LEU A 434 -30.04 19.54 21.92
CA LEU A 434 -30.23 20.99 21.99
C LEU A 434 -31.71 21.42 22.06
N LYS A 435 -32.64 20.58 21.54
CA LYS A 435 -34.08 20.83 21.72
C LYS A 435 -34.55 20.62 23.18
N LYS A 436 -33.95 19.64 23.88
CA LYS A 436 -34.29 19.36 25.28
C LYS A 436 -33.66 20.38 26.27
N PHE A 437 -32.55 21.00 25.86
CA PHE A 437 -31.84 21.98 26.69
C PHE A 437 -32.49 23.40 26.71
N ASP A 438 -33.66 23.62 26.11
CA ASP A 438 -34.42 24.89 26.22
C ASP A 438 -34.79 25.25 27.70
N PHE A 439 -34.63 24.30 28.65
CA PHE A 439 -34.92 24.46 30.05
C PHE A 439 -33.78 25.14 30.88
N VAL A 440 -32.58 25.35 30.33
CA VAL A 440 -31.42 25.93 31.09
C VAL A 440 -31.50 27.45 31.10
N GLY A 441 -32.53 27.97 31.80
CA GLY A 441 -32.85 29.41 31.78
C GLY A 441 -32.40 30.26 32.97
N HIS A 442 -31.94 29.67 34.09
CA HIS A 442 -31.71 30.41 35.33
C HIS A 442 -30.35 30.12 35.94
N LEU A 443 -29.26 30.52 35.22
CA LEU A 443 -27.93 30.51 35.80
C LEU A 443 -27.61 31.94 36.31
N GLU A 444 -27.10 32.05 37.53
CA GLU A 444 -26.71 33.32 38.16
C GLU A 444 -25.61 34.05 37.38
N ASN A 445 -24.74 33.33 36.70
CA ASN A 445 -23.67 33.93 35.90
C ASN A 445 -24.18 34.35 34.53
N LEU A 446 -24.21 35.69 34.28
CA LEU A 446 -24.71 36.31 33.06
C LEU A 446 -23.97 35.78 31.81
N SER A 447 -22.63 35.60 31.86
CA SER A 447 -21.83 35.14 30.74
C SER A 447 -22.16 33.70 30.34
N MET A 448 -22.38 32.83 31.34
CA MET A 448 -22.73 31.43 31.14
C MET A 448 -24.16 31.30 30.59
N SER A 449 -25.11 32.08 31.16
CA SER A 449 -26.50 32.13 30.69
C SER A 449 -26.59 32.60 29.24
N LEU A 450 -25.85 33.65 28.86
CA LEU A 450 -25.79 34.16 27.48
C LEU A 450 -25.19 33.12 26.54
N ALA A 451 -24.10 32.43 26.91
CA ALA A 451 -23.46 31.40 26.10
C ALA A 451 -24.40 30.22 25.79
N LEU A 452 -25.03 29.66 26.82
CA LEU A 452 -25.97 28.54 26.68
C LEU A 452 -27.23 28.92 25.87
N LYS A 453 -27.81 30.11 26.14
CA LYS A 453 -28.91 30.61 25.33
C LYS A 453 -28.55 30.83 23.88
N ASN A 454 -27.34 31.29 23.56
CA ASN A 454 -26.85 31.41 22.18
C ASN A 454 -26.74 30.07 21.51
N ILE A 455 -26.13 29.05 22.15
CA ILE A 455 -26.01 27.70 21.63
C ILE A 455 -27.40 27.13 21.26
N VAL A 456 -28.37 27.23 22.17
CA VAL A 456 -29.71 26.69 21.97
C VAL A 456 -30.50 27.47 20.91
N ARG A 457 -30.46 28.80 20.96
CA ARG A 457 -31.18 29.68 20.02
C ARG A 457 -30.64 29.60 18.61
N GLN A 458 -29.34 29.47 18.47
CA GLN A 458 -28.66 29.34 17.15
C GLN A 458 -28.29 27.89 16.85
N ARG A 459 -29.08 26.91 17.29
CA ARG A 459 -28.78 25.46 17.25
C ARG A 459 -28.24 24.96 15.91
N ARG A 460 -28.75 25.42 14.76
CA ARG A 460 -28.22 25.02 13.45
C ARG A 460 -26.77 25.46 13.23
N THR A 461 -26.43 26.66 13.64
CA THR A 461 -25.09 27.23 13.48
C THR A 461 -24.12 26.59 14.48
N SER A 462 -24.56 26.38 15.72
CA SER A 462 -23.76 25.68 16.74
C SER A 462 -23.51 24.22 16.35
N LEU A 463 -24.49 23.52 15.79
CA LEU A 463 -24.32 22.15 15.29
C LEU A 463 -23.39 22.08 14.07
N THR A 464 -23.45 23.03 13.14
CA THR A 464 -22.51 23.03 12.00
C THR A 464 -21.09 23.31 12.47
N LEU A 465 -20.89 24.19 13.44
CA LEU A 465 -19.58 24.43 14.06
C LEU A 465 -19.09 23.18 14.81
N PHE A 466 -19.95 22.57 15.61
CA PHE A 466 -19.64 21.34 16.33
C PHE A 466 -19.22 20.22 15.37
N THR A 467 -20.00 19.97 14.31
CA THR A 467 -19.66 18.91 13.33
C THR A 467 -18.38 19.21 12.59
N ALA A 468 -18.10 20.46 12.29
CA ALA A 468 -16.83 20.85 11.63
C ALA A 468 -15.63 20.58 12.55
N ILE A 469 -15.69 20.99 13.83
CA ILE A 469 -14.63 20.76 14.82
C ILE A 469 -14.51 19.25 15.11
N LEU A 470 -15.63 18.54 15.24
CA LEU A 470 -15.66 17.10 15.42
C LEU A 470 -14.89 16.37 14.32
N LEU A 471 -15.13 16.70 13.05
CA LEU A 471 -14.42 16.12 11.93
C LEU A 471 -12.93 16.45 11.94
N CYS A 472 -12.57 17.72 12.20
CA CYS A 472 -11.18 18.12 12.33
C CYS A 472 -10.46 17.29 13.40
N THR A 473 -11.07 17.15 14.59
CA THR A 473 -10.47 16.40 15.70
C THR A 473 -10.43 14.89 15.45
N THR A 474 -11.46 14.34 14.81
CA THR A 474 -11.46 12.94 14.38
C THR A 474 -10.26 12.65 13.49
N PHE A 475 -9.99 13.51 12.52
CA PHE A 475 -8.90 13.34 11.60
C PHE A 475 -7.52 13.59 12.23
N PHE A 476 -7.41 14.54 13.13
CA PHE A 476 -6.17 14.75 13.91
C PHE A 476 -5.83 13.55 14.80
N SER A 477 -6.83 12.88 15.32
CA SER A 477 -6.63 11.66 16.09
C SER A 477 -6.31 10.46 15.19
N LEU A 478 -6.94 10.35 14.03
CA LEU A 478 -6.90 9.18 13.15
C LEU A 478 -5.57 9.04 12.41
N ILE A 479 -5.08 10.15 11.81
CA ILE A 479 -3.91 10.10 10.92
C ILE A 479 -2.62 9.66 11.65
N PRO A 480 -2.23 10.24 12.80
CA PRO A 480 -1.02 9.82 13.49
C PRO A 480 -1.10 8.37 14.03
N GLN A 481 -2.28 7.90 14.44
CA GLN A 481 -2.46 6.54 14.91
C GLN A 481 -2.35 5.51 13.77
N ILE A 482 -2.87 5.82 12.57
CA ILE A 482 -2.66 4.97 11.39
C ILE A 482 -1.19 4.99 10.99
N GLY A 483 -0.53 6.15 11.04
CA GLY A 483 0.88 6.29 10.73
C GLY A 483 1.76 5.47 11.67
N SER A 484 1.53 5.54 12.99
CA SER A 484 2.27 4.73 13.96
C SER A 484 1.96 3.24 13.82
N SER A 485 0.71 2.86 13.55
CA SER A 485 0.34 1.47 13.28
C SER A 485 1.04 0.93 12.04
N LEU A 486 1.16 1.72 10.98
CA LEU A 486 1.94 1.37 9.78
C LEU A 486 3.42 1.20 10.12
N SER A 487 4.01 2.15 10.84
CA SER A 487 5.40 2.08 11.28
C SER A 487 5.63 0.83 12.12
N THR A 488 4.79 0.56 13.11
CA THR A 488 4.88 -0.61 13.98
C THR A 488 4.72 -1.91 13.18
N ALA A 489 3.75 -1.99 12.27
CA ALA A 489 3.58 -3.15 11.41
C ALA A 489 4.82 -3.45 10.55
N LEU A 490 5.54 -2.41 10.14
CA LEU A 490 6.75 -2.54 9.35
C LEU A 490 8.02 -2.73 10.20
N THR A 491 8.09 -2.20 11.43
CA THR A 491 9.31 -2.21 12.27
C THR A 491 9.34 -3.29 13.33
N GLN A 492 8.19 -3.81 13.78
CA GLN A 492 8.10 -4.80 14.87
C GLN A 492 8.92 -6.08 14.64
N SER A 493 9.32 -6.31 13.39
CA SER A 493 10.16 -7.42 12.99
C SER A 493 11.66 -7.14 13.06
N ILE A 494 12.16 -5.96 13.53
CA ILE A 494 13.56 -5.56 13.35
C ILE A 494 14.46 -6.04 14.51
N ASP A 495 13.97 -6.01 15.74
CA ASP A 495 14.80 -6.22 16.93
C ASP A 495 15.16 -7.69 17.24
N ASP A 496 14.37 -8.67 16.80
CA ASP A 496 14.56 -10.12 17.03
C ASP A 496 15.00 -10.90 15.78
N ARG A 497 15.68 -10.26 14.82
CA ARG A 497 15.95 -10.85 13.50
C ARG A 497 17.16 -11.77 13.49
N PRO A 498 17.03 -12.91 12.81
CA PRO A 498 18.18 -13.76 12.57
C PRO A 498 19.15 -13.07 11.59
N ARG A 499 20.43 -13.24 11.84
CA ARG A 499 21.49 -12.77 10.95
C ARG A 499 21.64 -13.65 9.71
N PHE A 500 21.54 -14.96 9.91
CA PHE A 500 21.70 -15.94 8.86
C PHE A 500 20.51 -16.89 8.76
N PHE A 501 20.18 -17.24 7.53
CA PHE A 501 19.37 -18.42 7.23
C PHE A 501 20.26 -19.58 6.86
N VAL A 502 20.00 -20.72 7.48
CA VAL A 502 20.62 -21.99 7.17
C VAL A 502 19.62 -22.80 6.35
N VAL A 503 20.04 -23.20 5.16
CA VAL A 503 19.19 -23.95 4.23
C VAL A 503 19.91 -25.25 3.84
N ASP A 504 19.11 -26.28 3.58
CA ASP A 504 19.61 -27.60 3.19
C ASP A 504 20.58 -28.28 4.20
N ALA A 505 20.45 -27.96 5.49
CA ALA A 505 21.15 -28.71 6.53
C ALA A 505 20.59 -30.14 6.63
N LYS A 506 21.47 -31.11 6.75
CA LYS A 506 21.08 -32.51 7.02
C LYS A 506 20.81 -32.70 8.51
N GLU A 507 19.85 -33.56 8.84
CA GLU A 507 19.49 -33.86 10.23
C GLU A 507 20.69 -34.33 11.06
N GLU A 508 21.55 -35.16 10.48
CA GLU A 508 22.77 -35.68 11.08
C GLU A 508 23.78 -34.59 11.48
N GLN A 509 23.80 -33.47 10.70
CA GLN A 509 24.75 -32.36 10.93
C GLN A 509 24.23 -31.35 11.98
N LEU A 510 22.96 -31.46 12.37
CA LEU A 510 22.30 -30.44 13.19
C LEU A 510 22.94 -30.26 14.56
N LYS A 511 23.40 -31.36 15.17
CA LYS A 511 24.07 -31.35 16.47
C LYS A 511 25.40 -30.60 16.36
N ASP A 512 26.20 -30.93 15.37
CA ASP A 512 27.51 -30.33 15.14
C ASP A 512 27.41 -28.85 14.79
N ILE A 513 26.43 -28.49 13.92
CA ILE A 513 26.13 -27.11 13.57
C ILE A 513 25.75 -26.31 14.82
N LYS A 514 24.90 -26.88 15.69
CA LYS A 514 24.45 -26.22 16.92
C LYS A 514 25.62 -26.01 17.90
N GLU A 515 26.48 -26.98 18.06
CA GLU A 515 27.66 -26.89 18.93
C GLU A 515 28.63 -25.83 18.41
N GLN A 516 28.88 -25.80 17.11
CA GLN A 516 29.78 -24.80 16.52
C GLN A 516 29.22 -23.39 16.60
N VAL A 517 27.93 -23.21 16.31
CA VAL A 517 27.25 -21.91 16.43
C VAL A 517 27.29 -21.40 17.86
N ASN A 518 27.00 -22.28 18.85
CA ASN A 518 27.03 -21.92 20.26
C ASN A 518 28.46 -21.57 20.72
N SER A 519 29.50 -22.26 20.21
CA SER A 519 30.90 -21.96 20.52
C SER A 519 31.36 -20.57 20.06
N MET A 520 30.62 -20.00 19.08
CA MET A 520 30.82 -18.65 18.55
C MET A 520 29.93 -17.59 19.24
N GLY A 521 29.28 -17.92 20.34
CA GLY A 521 28.38 -17.00 21.05
C GLY A 521 27.07 -16.66 20.31
N ALA A 522 26.71 -17.46 19.30
CA ALA A 522 25.48 -17.31 18.54
C ALA A 522 24.50 -18.42 18.91
N LYS A 523 23.24 -18.29 18.46
CA LYS A 523 22.20 -19.28 18.72
C LYS A 523 21.61 -19.78 17.42
N LEU A 524 21.48 -21.11 17.29
CA LEU A 524 20.71 -21.75 16.24
C LEU A 524 19.25 -21.87 16.68
N GLU A 525 18.36 -21.19 15.98
CA GLU A 525 16.95 -21.04 16.35
C GLU A 525 16.03 -21.41 15.20
N ASN A 526 14.72 -21.48 15.46
CA ASN A 526 13.69 -21.68 14.44
C ASN A 526 13.92 -22.88 13.51
N ILE A 527 14.41 -23.98 14.07
CA ILE A 527 14.66 -25.20 13.31
C ILE A 527 13.32 -25.75 12.77
N ALA A 528 13.26 -25.98 11.46
CA ALA A 528 12.06 -26.48 10.80
C ALA A 528 12.42 -27.50 9.70
N PRO A 529 11.87 -28.73 9.77
CA PRO A 529 12.03 -29.71 8.71
C PRO A 529 11.28 -29.25 7.45
N MET A 530 11.90 -29.45 6.29
CA MET A 530 11.30 -29.13 5.00
C MET A 530 11.31 -30.40 4.14
N ILE A 531 10.14 -30.78 3.67
CA ILE A 531 9.93 -31.93 2.80
C ILE A 531 9.28 -31.43 1.52
N ARG A 532 9.73 -31.93 0.38
CA ARG A 532 9.12 -31.61 -0.91
C ARG A 532 8.04 -32.60 -1.22
N GLY A 533 6.81 -32.12 -1.38
CA GLY A 533 5.67 -32.93 -1.80
C GLY A 533 4.91 -32.26 -2.93
N ARG A 534 3.90 -32.93 -3.43
CA ARG A 534 3.01 -32.43 -4.50
C ARG A 534 1.58 -32.71 -4.10
N ILE A 535 0.66 -31.76 -4.25
CA ILE A 535 -0.76 -32.01 -4.05
C ILE A 535 -1.29 -32.65 -5.34
N ILE A 536 -1.83 -33.84 -5.25
CA ILE A 536 -2.37 -34.60 -6.39
C ILE A 536 -3.89 -34.61 -6.42
N LYS A 537 -4.57 -34.49 -5.26
CA LYS A 537 -6.04 -34.42 -5.19
C LYS A 537 -6.47 -33.43 -4.12
N VAL A 538 -7.60 -32.78 -4.35
CA VAL A 538 -8.35 -32.01 -3.33
C VAL A 538 -9.79 -32.51 -3.38
N ASN A 539 -10.24 -33.15 -2.30
CA ASN A 539 -11.49 -33.92 -2.25
C ASN A 539 -11.54 -34.93 -3.40
N ASP A 540 -12.62 -34.96 -4.18
CA ASP A 540 -12.79 -35.87 -5.31
C ASP A 540 -12.12 -35.39 -6.61
N ILE A 541 -11.46 -34.22 -6.61
CA ILE A 541 -10.85 -33.62 -7.81
C ILE A 541 -9.40 -34.10 -7.93
N ASP A 542 -9.16 -34.98 -8.90
CA ASP A 542 -7.82 -35.49 -9.22
C ASP A 542 -7.11 -34.60 -10.25
N PHE A 543 -5.94 -34.07 -9.88
CA PHE A 543 -5.13 -33.19 -10.73
C PHE A 543 -4.12 -33.96 -11.62
N THR A 544 -4.00 -35.25 -11.44
CA THR A 544 -3.10 -36.11 -12.26
C THR A 544 -3.76 -36.58 -13.55
N LYS A 545 -5.09 -36.66 -13.61
CA LYS A 545 -5.83 -37.15 -14.78
C LYS A 545 -6.23 -36.00 -15.71
N HIS A 546 -5.91 -36.13 -16.99
CA HIS A 546 -6.39 -35.25 -18.07
C HIS A 546 -7.92 -35.42 -18.21
N SER A 547 -8.68 -34.59 -17.50
CA SER A 547 -10.15 -34.59 -17.65
C SER A 547 -10.54 -33.84 -18.92
N GLN A 548 -10.78 -34.58 -20.00
CA GLN A 548 -11.41 -34.09 -21.24
C GLN A 548 -12.92 -33.89 -21.08
N THR A 549 -13.41 -33.25 -20.08
CA THR A 549 -14.85 -32.99 -19.94
C THR A 549 -15.15 -31.51 -19.96
N ASN A 550 -15.99 -31.09 -20.91
CA ASN A 550 -16.46 -29.77 -21.23
C ASN A 550 -17.49 -29.22 -20.23
N ALA A 551 -17.16 -29.07 -18.97
CA ALA A 551 -18.06 -28.45 -18.01
C ALA A 551 -17.36 -27.28 -17.27
N ASN A 552 -17.95 -26.09 -17.41
CA ASN A 552 -17.71 -24.85 -16.68
C ASN A 552 -16.33 -24.15 -16.79
N LYS A 553 -16.26 -23.16 -17.69
CA LYS A 553 -15.08 -22.31 -17.96
C LYS A 553 -14.52 -21.55 -16.74
N LYS A 554 -15.31 -21.29 -15.70
CA LYS A 554 -14.89 -20.56 -14.50
C LYS A 554 -14.15 -21.45 -13.50
N LEU A 555 -14.59 -22.67 -13.33
CA LEU A 555 -13.92 -23.72 -12.53
C LEU A 555 -12.56 -24.14 -13.15
N LYS A 556 -12.42 -24.07 -14.48
CA LYS A 556 -11.17 -24.43 -15.18
C LYS A 556 -10.02 -23.42 -14.95
N ALA A 557 -10.30 -22.15 -14.81
CA ALA A 557 -9.26 -21.14 -14.55
C ALA A 557 -8.71 -21.23 -13.11
N GLU A 558 -9.58 -21.48 -12.13
CA GLU A 558 -9.19 -21.68 -10.73
C GLU A 558 -8.50 -23.05 -10.51
N GLN A 559 -8.88 -24.08 -11.27
CA GLN A 559 -8.26 -25.40 -11.23
C GLN A 559 -6.89 -25.46 -11.91
N SER A 560 -6.59 -24.59 -12.88
CA SER A 560 -5.27 -24.57 -13.55
C SER A 560 -4.15 -24.09 -12.64
N GLU A 561 -4.44 -23.27 -11.65
CA GLU A 561 -3.44 -22.84 -10.64
C GLU A 561 -3.08 -23.95 -9.63
N LEU A 562 -3.95 -24.92 -9.42
CA LEU A 562 -3.72 -26.05 -8.51
C LEU A 562 -2.80 -27.12 -9.13
N LYS A 563 -2.65 -27.13 -10.45
CA LYS A 563 -1.95 -28.19 -11.17
C LYS A 563 -0.45 -28.22 -10.87
N ASN A 564 -0.03 -29.34 -10.34
CA ASN A 564 1.31 -29.95 -10.44
C ASN A 564 2.52 -29.17 -9.90
N ARG A 565 2.36 -28.23 -8.95
CA ARG A 565 3.51 -27.55 -8.33
C ARG A 565 3.97 -28.30 -7.09
N ALA A 566 5.27 -28.61 -7.03
CA ALA A 566 5.90 -29.04 -5.80
C ALA A 566 5.69 -27.99 -4.70
N VAL A 567 5.20 -28.43 -3.55
CA VAL A 567 5.01 -27.60 -2.34
C VAL A 567 6.01 -28.02 -1.28
N ASN A 568 6.51 -27.04 -0.54
CA ASN A 568 7.33 -27.33 0.62
C ASN A 568 6.39 -27.59 1.80
N LEU A 569 6.47 -28.77 2.34
CA LEU A 569 5.74 -29.21 3.51
C LEU A 569 6.63 -29.16 4.73
N SER A 570 6.04 -28.97 5.89
CA SER A 570 6.68 -29.14 7.18
C SER A 570 5.75 -29.91 8.12
N TYR A 571 6.26 -30.33 9.25
CA TYR A 571 5.45 -30.96 10.29
C TYR A 571 5.81 -30.46 11.66
N ARG A 572 4.84 -30.34 12.53
CA ARG A 572 4.96 -29.99 13.95
C ARG A 572 3.61 -30.07 14.64
N ASN A 573 3.62 -30.08 15.96
CA ASN A 573 2.41 -30.23 16.75
C ASN A 573 1.89 -28.90 17.34
N THR A 574 2.75 -27.89 17.41
CA THR A 574 2.42 -26.59 18.00
C THR A 574 2.58 -25.46 16.99
N LEU A 575 1.76 -24.45 17.12
CA LEU A 575 1.88 -23.22 16.35
C LEU A 575 3.02 -22.34 16.87
N LYS A 576 3.64 -21.58 15.98
CA LYS A 576 4.61 -20.55 16.35
C LYS A 576 3.89 -19.27 16.79
N LYS A 577 4.58 -18.38 17.51
CA LYS A 577 4.04 -17.06 17.90
C LYS A 577 3.61 -16.21 16.69
N SER A 578 4.22 -16.45 15.54
CA SER A 578 3.90 -15.80 14.25
C SER A 578 2.61 -16.31 13.59
N GLU A 579 1.91 -17.24 14.20
CA GLU A 579 0.74 -17.90 13.60
C GLU A 579 -0.45 -17.85 14.53
N GLU A 580 -1.64 -17.73 13.93
CA GLU A 580 -2.92 -17.68 14.64
C GLU A 580 -3.98 -18.47 13.86
N ILE A 581 -4.72 -19.36 14.55
CA ILE A 581 -5.85 -20.09 13.96
C ILE A 581 -7.01 -19.13 13.75
N VAL A 582 -7.49 -19.02 12.52
CA VAL A 582 -8.66 -18.25 12.15
C VAL A 582 -9.92 -19.10 12.17
N GLU A 583 -9.80 -20.35 11.71
CA GLU A 583 -10.89 -21.31 11.63
C GLU A 583 -10.39 -22.71 11.97
N GLY A 584 -11.22 -23.48 12.65
CA GLY A 584 -10.91 -24.88 13.01
C GLY A 584 -10.34 -25.06 14.41
N ARG A 585 -9.52 -26.08 14.61
CA ARG A 585 -8.95 -26.49 15.90
C ARG A 585 -7.45 -26.76 15.79
N GLU A 586 -6.77 -26.83 16.92
CA GLU A 586 -5.39 -27.32 16.99
C GLU A 586 -5.27 -28.81 16.59
N PHE A 587 -4.05 -29.25 16.32
CA PHE A 587 -3.78 -30.65 16.03
C PHE A 587 -4.15 -31.54 17.22
N SER A 588 -4.64 -32.76 16.93
CA SER A 588 -5.05 -33.71 17.96
C SER A 588 -3.88 -34.35 18.74
N GLY A 589 -2.65 -34.05 18.41
CA GLY A 589 -1.43 -34.58 19.01
C GLY A 589 -0.49 -35.20 17.98
N ILE A 590 0.39 -36.10 18.38
CA ILE A 590 1.36 -36.75 17.49
C ILE A 590 0.67 -37.86 16.68
N TYR A 591 0.91 -37.92 15.38
CA TYR A 591 0.39 -38.95 14.52
C TYR A 591 1.08 -40.30 14.80
N ASN A 592 0.30 -41.30 15.22
CA ASN A 592 0.80 -42.60 15.64
C ASN A 592 0.16 -43.76 14.85
N SER A 593 -0.17 -43.60 13.57
CA SER A 593 -0.72 -44.66 12.73
C SER A 593 0.30 -45.10 11.68
N PRO A 594 1.11 -46.13 11.93
CA PRO A 594 2.17 -46.55 11.00
C PRO A 594 1.68 -46.94 9.62
N ASP A 595 0.47 -47.46 9.53
CA ASP A 595 -0.15 -47.94 8.28
C ASP A 595 -0.93 -46.84 7.53
N PHE A 596 -0.84 -45.60 7.96
CA PHE A 596 -1.60 -44.47 7.42
C PHE A 596 -3.12 -44.74 7.30
N SER A 597 -3.65 -45.62 8.16
CA SER A 597 -5.08 -45.99 8.17
C SER A 597 -5.99 -44.84 8.65
N LYS A 598 -5.45 -43.86 9.33
CA LYS A 598 -6.14 -42.62 9.70
C LYS A 598 -5.65 -41.46 8.85
N PRO A 599 -6.52 -40.56 8.39
CA PRO A 599 -6.08 -39.38 7.67
C PRO A 599 -5.18 -38.51 8.56
N ILE A 600 -4.12 -37.96 7.96
CA ILE A 600 -3.21 -37.04 8.62
C ILE A 600 -3.91 -35.67 8.78
N GLU A 601 -3.67 -34.96 9.86
CA GLU A 601 -4.17 -33.61 10.03
C GLU A 601 -3.24 -32.61 9.36
N VAL A 602 -3.80 -31.63 8.61
CA VAL A 602 -3.05 -30.56 7.95
C VAL A 602 -3.61 -29.19 8.31
N SER A 603 -2.71 -28.27 8.57
CA SER A 603 -2.99 -26.84 8.78
C SER A 603 -2.60 -26.06 7.54
N VAL A 604 -3.51 -25.21 7.06
CA VAL A 604 -3.35 -24.46 5.80
C VAL A 604 -3.29 -22.96 6.08
N GLU A 605 -2.38 -22.25 5.41
CA GLU A 605 -2.31 -20.78 5.51
C GLU A 605 -3.49 -20.14 4.77
N LYS A 606 -4.11 -19.11 5.38
CA LYS A 606 -5.36 -18.49 4.93
C LYS A 606 -5.32 -17.96 3.50
N ASN A 607 -4.28 -17.24 3.12
CA ASN A 607 -4.17 -16.70 1.76
C ASN A 607 -3.89 -17.80 0.73
N TYR A 608 -3.18 -18.84 1.14
CA TYR A 608 -2.97 -20.04 0.32
C TYR A 608 -4.28 -20.79 0.15
N ALA A 609 -5.04 -21.00 1.24
CA ALA A 609 -6.35 -21.62 1.23
C ALA A 609 -7.33 -20.90 0.29
N ASN A 610 -7.45 -19.58 0.45
CA ASN A 610 -8.33 -18.74 -0.38
C ASN A 610 -7.97 -18.80 -1.87
N ARG A 611 -6.68 -18.72 -2.20
CA ARG A 611 -6.21 -18.78 -3.60
C ARG A 611 -6.42 -20.16 -4.23
N ARG A 612 -6.44 -21.20 -3.42
CA ARG A 612 -6.56 -22.59 -3.86
C ARG A 612 -7.96 -23.15 -3.72
N GLY A 613 -8.90 -22.39 -3.15
CA GLY A 613 -10.25 -22.85 -2.88
C GLY A 613 -10.30 -23.99 -1.85
N ILE A 614 -9.32 -24.03 -0.93
CA ILE A 614 -9.25 -25.05 0.13
C ILE A 614 -10.02 -24.56 1.34
N ASN A 615 -10.92 -25.36 1.85
CA ASN A 615 -11.76 -25.05 3.00
C ASN A 615 -11.47 -25.97 4.18
N LEU A 616 -12.02 -25.63 5.34
CA LEU A 616 -11.97 -26.50 6.51
C LEU A 616 -12.64 -27.84 6.21
N ASN A 617 -12.06 -28.94 6.71
CA ASN A 617 -12.45 -30.34 6.48
C ASN A 617 -12.27 -30.87 5.06
N ASP A 618 -11.67 -30.09 4.14
CA ASP A 618 -11.28 -30.65 2.84
C ASP A 618 -10.21 -31.73 2.99
N THR A 619 -10.25 -32.74 2.13
CA THR A 619 -9.25 -33.79 2.05
C THR A 619 -8.23 -33.46 0.97
N LEU A 620 -6.96 -33.45 1.33
CA LEU A 620 -5.82 -33.23 0.44
C LEU A 620 -5.03 -34.52 0.30
N VAL A 621 -4.71 -34.94 -0.92
CA VAL A 621 -3.79 -36.05 -1.15
C VAL A 621 -2.47 -35.52 -1.64
N PHE A 622 -1.40 -35.86 -0.92
CA PHE A 622 -0.02 -35.48 -1.22
C PHE A 622 0.73 -36.64 -1.84
N ASP A 623 1.45 -36.41 -2.91
CA ASP A 623 2.51 -37.31 -3.39
C ASP A 623 3.85 -36.85 -2.80
N ILE A 624 4.47 -37.69 -2.03
CA ILE A 624 5.81 -37.50 -1.44
C ILE A 624 6.69 -38.68 -1.88
N LEU A 625 7.53 -38.41 -2.89
CA LEU A 625 8.44 -39.40 -3.48
C LEU A 625 7.75 -40.69 -3.97
N GLY A 626 6.54 -40.56 -4.47
CA GLY A 626 5.75 -41.72 -4.98
C GLY A 626 4.81 -42.38 -3.95
N LEU A 627 4.82 -41.87 -2.69
CA LEU A 627 3.88 -42.30 -1.65
C LEU A 627 2.73 -41.30 -1.58
N GLU A 628 1.52 -41.79 -1.79
CA GLU A 628 0.30 -41.01 -1.63
C GLU A 628 -0.14 -40.97 -0.16
N LEU A 629 -0.24 -39.74 0.41
CA LEU A 629 -0.69 -39.54 1.79
C LEU A 629 -1.94 -38.68 1.80
N GLU A 630 -2.96 -39.18 2.51
CA GLU A 630 -4.22 -38.44 2.68
C GLU A 630 -4.21 -37.61 3.95
N ALA A 631 -4.58 -36.35 3.84
CA ALA A 631 -4.62 -35.40 4.94
C ALA A 631 -5.91 -34.56 4.94
N VAL A 632 -6.48 -34.31 6.12
CA VAL A 632 -7.70 -33.52 6.32
C VAL A 632 -7.32 -32.14 6.88
N VAL A 633 -7.90 -31.11 6.32
CA VAL A 633 -7.69 -29.72 6.78
C VAL A 633 -8.41 -29.51 8.11
N VAL A 634 -7.67 -29.45 9.22
CA VAL A 634 -8.22 -29.27 10.57
C VAL A 634 -8.25 -27.83 11.02
N ASN A 635 -7.42 -26.97 10.42
CA ASN A 635 -7.49 -25.54 10.65
C ASN A 635 -6.95 -24.73 9.46
N ILE A 636 -7.44 -23.48 9.41
CA ILE A 636 -6.92 -22.41 8.56
C ILE A 636 -6.28 -21.37 9.48
N ARG A 637 -5.01 -21.05 9.24
CA ARG A 637 -4.23 -20.11 10.06
C ARG A 637 -3.73 -18.90 9.28
N THR A 638 -3.55 -17.79 9.94
CA THR A 638 -2.76 -16.67 9.45
C THR A 638 -1.29 -16.83 9.83
N VAL A 639 -0.41 -16.35 8.99
CA VAL A 639 1.04 -16.42 9.18
C VAL A 639 1.63 -15.01 8.99
N LYS A 640 2.35 -14.51 9.98
CA LYS A 640 3.08 -13.26 9.91
C LYS A 640 4.42 -13.47 9.20
N TRP A 641 4.42 -13.34 7.88
CA TRP A 641 5.62 -13.55 7.05
C TRP A 641 6.73 -12.53 7.27
N THR A 642 6.41 -11.41 7.93
CA THR A 642 7.35 -10.32 8.24
C THR A 642 8.33 -10.66 9.38
N GLU A 643 8.09 -11.71 10.16
CA GLU A 643 8.97 -12.12 11.26
C GLU A 643 10.24 -12.85 10.77
N PHE A 644 10.37 -13.11 9.47
CA PHE A 644 11.53 -13.75 8.84
C PHE A 644 11.99 -15.05 9.54
N VAL A 645 11.05 -15.84 9.99
CA VAL A 645 11.28 -17.19 10.49
C VAL A 645 10.82 -18.21 9.44
N PRO A 646 11.41 -19.40 9.38
CA PRO A 646 10.94 -20.46 8.49
C PRO A 646 9.48 -20.79 8.72
N ASN A 647 8.62 -20.47 7.75
CA ASN A 647 7.20 -20.75 7.74
C ASN A 647 6.80 -21.44 6.44
N PHE A 648 5.69 -22.17 6.49
CA PHE A 648 5.20 -22.98 5.38
C PHE A 648 3.72 -22.72 5.15
N PHE A 649 3.28 -22.86 3.91
CA PHE A 649 1.85 -22.76 3.60
C PHE A 649 1.05 -23.93 4.16
N LEU A 650 1.68 -25.11 4.20
CA LEU A 650 1.10 -26.37 4.65
C LEU A 650 1.96 -26.97 5.74
N ILE A 651 1.35 -27.28 6.87
CA ILE A 651 1.99 -27.95 8.00
C ILE A 651 1.16 -29.18 8.33
N LEU A 652 1.83 -30.33 8.36
CA LEU A 652 1.23 -31.59 8.73
C LEU A 652 1.45 -31.86 10.22
N GLN A 653 0.65 -32.77 10.74
CA GLN A 653 0.75 -33.26 12.10
C GLN A 653 2.11 -33.92 12.34
N GLU A 654 2.71 -33.68 13.50
CA GLU A 654 3.99 -34.26 13.90
C GLU A 654 3.86 -35.81 13.94
N GLY A 655 4.89 -36.48 13.51
CA GLY A 655 4.90 -37.95 13.37
C GLY A 655 4.58 -38.44 11.96
N ALA A 656 3.74 -37.73 11.22
CA ALA A 656 3.28 -38.16 9.89
C ALA A 656 4.39 -38.23 8.82
N LEU A 657 5.41 -37.38 8.92
CA LEU A 657 6.52 -37.28 7.97
C LEU A 657 7.91 -37.46 8.63
N SER A 658 7.96 -38.12 9.79
CA SER A 658 9.23 -38.30 10.54
C SER A 658 10.27 -39.07 9.77
N ASP A 659 9.86 -40.08 9.00
CA ASP A 659 10.76 -40.97 8.23
C ASP A 659 10.99 -40.49 6.80
N ALA A 660 10.31 -39.39 6.37
CA ALA A 660 10.51 -38.87 5.03
C ALA A 660 11.87 -38.17 4.89
N PRO A 661 12.55 -38.33 3.73
CA PRO A 661 13.75 -37.55 3.45
C PRO A 661 13.48 -36.05 3.54
N LYS A 662 14.22 -35.37 4.41
CA LYS A 662 14.02 -33.97 4.77
C LYS A 662 15.31 -33.19 4.74
N THR A 663 15.20 -31.92 4.49
CA THR A 663 16.22 -30.92 4.74
C THR A 663 15.78 -30.01 5.86
N ILE A 664 16.72 -29.43 6.59
CA ILE A 664 16.42 -28.54 7.70
C ILE A 664 16.65 -27.10 7.27
N LEU A 665 15.65 -26.27 7.56
CA LEU A 665 15.76 -24.83 7.58
C LEU A 665 15.93 -24.37 9.01
N ALA A 666 16.87 -23.46 9.25
CA ALA A 666 17.07 -22.88 10.58
C ALA A 666 17.51 -21.41 10.45
N THR A 667 17.53 -20.71 11.55
CA THR A 667 18.05 -19.35 11.62
C THR A 667 19.19 -19.27 12.64
N ILE A 668 20.14 -18.37 12.40
CA ILE A 668 21.22 -18.08 13.36
C ILE A 668 21.12 -16.60 13.73
N SER A 669 21.01 -16.36 15.04
CA SER A 669 21.12 -15.04 15.65
C SER A 669 22.55 -14.88 16.16
N THR A 670 23.30 -13.94 15.56
CA THR A 670 24.70 -13.64 15.97
C THR A 670 24.67 -12.64 17.10
N GLY A 671 25.12 -12.99 18.28
CA GLY A 671 25.46 -11.98 19.30
C GLY A 671 26.55 -11.00 18.82
N ASP A 672 27.54 -10.76 19.61
CA ASP A 672 28.65 -9.83 19.29
C ASP A 672 29.73 -10.43 18.37
N TYR A 673 29.57 -11.67 17.89
CA TYR A 673 30.58 -12.33 17.04
C TYR A 673 30.53 -11.78 15.60
N ASP A 674 31.73 -11.62 14.99
CA ASP A 674 31.83 -11.16 13.61
C ASP A 674 31.14 -12.13 12.65
N ALA A 675 30.06 -11.64 12.04
CA ALA A 675 29.22 -12.39 11.12
C ALA A 675 29.99 -12.93 9.91
N THR A 676 30.99 -12.19 9.41
CA THR A 676 31.79 -12.61 8.25
C THR A 676 32.67 -13.78 8.62
N GLN A 677 33.33 -13.75 9.80
CA GLN A 677 34.14 -14.86 10.30
C GLN A 677 33.26 -16.10 10.58
N MET A 678 32.07 -15.92 11.11
CA MET A 678 31.12 -17.01 11.32
C MET A 678 30.72 -17.69 10.01
N LEU A 679 30.37 -16.91 8.99
CA LEU A 679 30.03 -17.42 7.67
C LEU A 679 31.19 -18.25 7.07
N ILE A 680 32.42 -17.73 7.16
CA ILE A 680 33.62 -18.41 6.66
C ILE A 680 33.79 -19.74 7.39
N LYS A 681 33.79 -19.73 8.74
CA LYS A 681 34.00 -20.91 9.55
C LYS A 681 32.93 -21.99 9.36
N LEU A 682 31.66 -21.61 9.31
CA LEU A 682 30.58 -22.54 9.04
C LEU A 682 30.70 -23.17 7.65
N SER A 683 31.08 -22.38 6.66
CA SER A 683 31.20 -22.89 5.29
C SER A 683 32.43 -23.77 5.10
N ASP A 684 33.50 -23.55 5.88
CA ASP A 684 34.70 -24.42 5.85
C ASP A 684 34.43 -25.75 6.54
N LEU A 685 33.67 -25.74 7.66
CA LEU A 685 33.32 -26.95 8.41
C LEU A 685 32.23 -27.76 7.75
N PHE A 686 31.27 -27.10 7.12
CA PHE A 686 30.10 -27.70 6.46
C PHE A 686 29.95 -27.23 5.00
N PRO A 687 30.77 -27.74 4.09
CA PRO A 687 30.79 -27.27 2.68
C PRO A 687 29.43 -27.43 1.94
N THR A 688 28.61 -28.39 2.36
CA THR A 688 27.28 -28.63 1.79
C THR A 688 26.19 -27.74 2.36
N LEU A 689 26.48 -27.01 3.43
CA LEU A 689 25.53 -26.14 4.10
C LEU A 689 25.40 -24.80 3.35
N THR A 690 24.18 -24.43 3.01
CA THR A 690 23.92 -23.10 2.46
C THR A 690 23.60 -22.13 3.59
N VAL A 691 24.49 -21.19 3.87
CA VAL A 691 24.29 -20.13 4.85
C VAL A 691 24.10 -18.81 4.10
N ILE A 692 22.95 -18.20 4.29
CA ILE A 692 22.54 -16.96 3.59
C ILE A 692 22.61 -15.81 4.59
N ASP A 693 23.48 -14.82 4.35
CA ASP A 693 23.48 -13.56 5.12
C ASP A 693 22.35 -12.67 4.64
N VAL A 694 21.42 -12.38 5.54
CA VAL A 694 20.22 -11.57 5.24
C VAL A 694 20.33 -10.11 5.70
N LYS A 695 21.51 -9.69 6.20
CA LYS A 695 21.74 -8.32 6.72
C LYS A 695 21.42 -7.25 5.67
N ASN A 696 21.99 -7.36 4.50
CA ASN A 696 21.82 -6.36 3.45
C ASN A 696 20.36 -6.20 3.02
N LEU A 697 19.58 -7.28 3.11
CA LEU A 697 18.15 -7.24 2.87
C LEU A 697 17.42 -6.48 3.95
N PHE A 698 17.74 -6.80 5.21
CA PHE A 698 17.13 -6.11 6.33
C PHE A 698 17.47 -4.63 6.33
N GLU A 699 18.73 -4.28 6.05
CA GLU A 699 19.14 -2.88 5.93
C GLU A 699 18.41 -2.16 4.79
N SER A 700 18.26 -2.80 3.65
CA SER A 700 17.51 -2.24 2.53
C SER A 700 16.02 -2.11 2.86
N PHE A 701 15.45 -3.12 3.51
CA PHE A 701 14.06 -3.08 3.95
C PHE A 701 13.86 -2.03 5.06
N ALA A 702 14.76 -1.95 6.05
CA ALA A 702 14.72 -0.94 7.11
C ALA A 702 14.78 0.47 6.52
N LYS A 703 15.68 0.73 5.56
CA LYS A 703 15.74 2.02 4.85
C LYS A 703 14.44 2.35 4.13
N LEU A 704 13.82 1.37 3.49
CA LEU A 704 12.50 1.58 2.88
C LEU A 704 11.44 1.93 3.92
N VAL A 705 11.42 1.22 5.05
CA VAL A 705 10.51 1.49 6.16
C VAL A 705 10.74 2.90 6.73
N ASP A 706 11.99 3.28 7.00
CA ASP A 706 12.34 4.60 7.49
C ASP A 706 11.89 5.70 6.52
N ASN A 707 12.11 5.50 5.23
CA ASN A 707 11.66 6.45 4.20
C ASN A 707 10.13 6.57 4.16
N VAL A 708 9.41 5.44 4.25
CA VAL A 708 7.96 5.40 4.30
C VAL A 708 7.45 6.11 5.56
N THR A 709 8.03 5.82 6.72
CA THR A 709 7.67 6.47 7.99
C THR A 709 7.90 7.97 7.94
N ASN A 710 9.03 8.42 7.41
CA ASN A 710 9.33 9.83 7.22
C ASN A 710 8.33 10.54 6.29
N ILE A 711 7.89 9.89 5.21
CA ILE A 711 6.86 10.43 4.32
C ILE A 711 5.52 10.51 5.06
N THR A 712 5.16 9.47 5.79
CA THR A 712 3.93 9.39 6.58
C THR A 712 3.86 10.48 7.64
N ASP A 713 4.95 10.73 8.37
CA ASP A 713 5.04 11.79 9.39
C ASP A 713 4.89 13.18 8.76
N LYS A 714 5.55 13.45 7.65
CA LYS A 714 5.42 14.72 6.93
C LYS A 714 4.00 14.94 6.42
N MET A 715 3.35 13.89 5.91
CA MET A 715 1.95 13.96 5.47
C MET A 715 0.98 14.14 6.64
N SER A 716 1.26 13.55 7.78
CA SER A 716 0.50 13.77 9.01
C SER A 716 0.59 15.24 9.45
N ILE A 717 1.79 15.81 9.47
CA ILE A 717 2.00 17.24 9.78
C ILE A 717 1.25 18.14 8.77
N TYR A 718 1.35 17.83 7.49
CA TYR A 718 0.63 18.56 6.43
C TYR A 718 -0.89 18.54 6.66
N SER A 719 -1.46 17.39 6.98
CA SER A 719 -2.89 17.26 7.27
C SER A 719 -3.32 18.01 8.52
N ILE A 720 -2.48 18.03 9.56
CA ILE A 720 -2.68 18.82 10.77
C ILE A 720 -2.74 20.31 10.43
N ILE A 721 -1.80 20.79 9.64
CA ILE A 721 -1.78 22.20 9.21
C ILE A 721 -3.06 22.55 8.46
N ILE A 722 -3.51 21.72 7.52
CA ILE A 722 -4.76 21.94 6.79
C ILE A 722 -5.95 22.00 7.75
N GLY A 723 -6.06 21.06 8.66
CA GLY A 723 -7.17 21.03 9.61
C GLY A 723 -7.18 22.21 10.57
N LEU A 724 -6.00 22.70 11.01
CA LEU A 724 -5.87 23.90 11.81
C LEU A 724 -6.30 25.16 11.03
N LEU A 725 -5.85 25.28 9.79
CA LEU A 725 -6.28 26.38 8.92
C LEU A 725 -7.78 26.35 8.67
N MET A 726 -8.35 25.18 8.47
CA MET A 726 -9.81 25.00 8.31
C MET A 726 -10.56 25.40 9.56
N SER A 727 -10.12 24.96 10.74
CA SER A 727 -10.73 25.34 12.02
C SER A 727 -10.67 26.86 12.22
N PHE A 728 -9.52 27.47 11.93
CA PHE A 728 -9.35 28.92 12.00
C PHE A 728 -10.33 29.66 11.08
N ILE A 729 -10.43 29.24 9.84
CA ILE A 729 -11.32 29.86 8.83
C ILE A 729 -12.80 29.77 9.28
N ILE A 730 -13.21 28.60 9.78
CA ILE A 730 -14.60 28.37 10.24
C ILE A 730 -14.92 29.26 11.43
N ILE A 731 -14.04 29.32 12.43
CA ILE A 731 -14.23 30.12 13.65
C ILE A 731 -14.22 31.63 13.30
N GLN A 732 -13.24 32.09 12.53
CA GLN A 732 -13.16 33.48 12.07
C GLN A 732 -14.44 33.90 11.34
N TYR A 733 -14.91 33.05 10.43
CA TYR A 733 -16.13 33.32 9.68
C TYR A 733 -17.36 33.36 10.58
N GLN A 734 -17.46 32.45 11.57
CA GLN A 734 -18.55 32.43 12.56
C GLN A 734 -18.53 33.72 13.40
N MET A 735 -17.38 34.15 13.87
CA MET A 735 -17.23 35.41 14.61
C MET A 735 -17.68 36.63 13.81
N ASN A 736 -17.34 36.65 12.51
CA ASN A 736 -17.80 37.73 11.63
C ASN A 736 -19.33 37.75 11.46
N LEU A 737 -20.01 36.60 11.46
CA LEU A 737 -21.46 36.52 11.43
C LEU A 737 -22.11 37.01 12.76
N GLN A 738 -21.40 36.92 13.86
CA GLN A 738 -21.87 37.36 15.18
C GLN A 738 -21.67 38.87 15.48
N LYS A 739 -20.95 39.60 14.62
CA LYS A 739 -20.66 41.04 14.83
C LYS A 739 -21.90 41.87 15.13
N ASN A 740 -23.01 41.64 14.43
CA ASN A 740 -24.25 42.36 14.64
C ASN A 740 -24.90 42.04 16.01
N ASN A 741 -24.75 40.82 16.50
CA ASN A 741 -25.24 40.42 17.80
C ASN A 741 -24.39 41.07 18.91
N ILE A 742 -23.08 41.13 18.73
CA ILE A 742 -22.14 41.82 19.63
C ILE A 742 -22.51 43.30 19.73
N LEU A 743 -22.77 43.98 18.59
CA LEU A 743 -23.19 45.38 18.57
C LEU A 743 -24.51 45.59 19.33
N ARG A 744 -25.52 44.72 19.15
CA ARG A 744 -26.78 44.79 19.85
C ARG A 744 -26.64 44.64 21.37
N LEU A 745 -25.77 43.68 21.82
CA LEU A 745 -25.50 43.50 23.25
C LEU A 745 -24.79 44.71 23.87
N LYS A 746 -23.87 45.34 23.10
CA LYS A 746 -23.23 46.61 23.51
C LYS A 746 -24.23 47.75 23.61
N MET A 747 -25.20 47.88 22.71
CA MET A 747 -26.22 48.90 22.71
C MET A 747 -27.18 48.75 23.93
N ILE A 748 -27.40 47.55 24.44
CA ILE A 748 -28.23 47.26 25.63
C ILE A 748 -27.43 47.46 26.94
N GLY A 749 -26.12 47.81 26.83
CA GLY A 749 -25.29 48.15 28.00
C GLY A 749 -24.57 46.93 28.62
N VAL A 750 -24.51 45.79 27.94
CA VAL A 750 -23.75 44.61 28.45
C VAL A 750 -22.25 44.91 28.41
N LYS A 751 -21.58 44.73 29.57
CA LYS A 751 -20.13 44.97 29.71
C LYS A 751 -19.32 44.14 28.69
N ASN A 752 -18.32 44.71 28.03
CA ASN A 752 -17.46 44.03 27.04
C ASN A 752 -16.86 42.73 27.60
N LYS A 753 -16.45 42.71 28.88
CA LYS A 753 -15.92 41.50 29.56
C LYS A 753 -16.94 40.37 29.60
N ALA A 754 -18.24 40.70 29.87
CA ALA A 754 -19.30 39.70 29.88
C ALA A 754 -19.60 39.14 28.49
N ILE A 755 -19.58 39.99 27.46
CA ILE A 755 -19.74 39.56 26.03
C ILE A 755 -18.58 38.65 25.64
N ARG A 756 -17.33 39.05 25.89
CA ARG A 756 -16.15 38.24 25.59
C ARG A 756 -16.20 36.88 26.28
N ASN A 757 -16.45 36.86 27.57
CA ASN A 757 -16.53 35.64 28.37
C ASN A 757 -17.68 34.72 27.86
N SER A 758 -18.82 35.28 27.45
CA SER A 758 -19.91 34.52 26.89
C SER A 758 -19.49 33.77 25.58
N PHE A 759 -18.77 34.43 24.68
CA PHE A 759 -18.26 33.79 23.48
C PHE A 759 -17.14 32.77 23.75
N LEU A 760 -16.24 33.06 24.69
CA LEU A 760 -15.21 32.10 25.12
C LEU A 760 -15.83 30.81 25.68
N ILE A 761 -16.88 30.94 26.50
CA ILE A 761 -17.62 29.81 27.05
C ILE A 761 -18.39 29.06 25.94
N GLU A 762 -19.11 29.79 25.08
CA GLU A 762 -19.84 29.19 23.95
C GLU A 762 -18.93 28.33 23.04
N PHE A 763 -17.87 28.94 22.52
CA PHE A 763 -16.94 28.24 21.63
C PHE A 763 -16.07 27.20 22.36
N GLY A 764 -15.70 27.49 23.61
CA GLY A 764 -14.99 26.55 24.48
C GLY A 764 -15.75 25.26 24.72
N LEU A 765 -17.04 25.36 25.10
CA LEU A 765 -17.90 24.19 25.32
C LEU A 765 -18.12 23.38 24.03
N ILE A 766 -18.39 24.07 22.91
CA ILE A 766 -18.57 23.40 21.60
C ILE A 766 -17.29 22.68 21.19
N SER A 767 -16.13 23.33 21.31
CA SER A 767 -14.87 22.74 20.89
C SER A 767 -14.43 21.61 21.82
N PHE A 768 -14.59 21.73 23.11
CA PHE A 768 -14.26 20.70 24.08
C PHE A 768 -15.09 19.42 23.86
N THR A 769 -16.41 19.58 23.74
CA THR A 769 -17.30 18.44 23.49
C THR A 769 -17.03 17.81 22.13
N ALA A 770 -16.83 18.61 21.08
CA ALA A 770 -16.49 18.12 19.75
C ALA A 770 -15.15 17.39 19.73
N SER A 771 -14.13 17.89 20.44
CA SER A 771 -12.81 17.25 20.54
C SER A 771 -12.88 15.90 21.26
N THR A 772 -13.64 15.81 22.35
CA THR A 772 -13.83 14.53 23.09
C THR A 772 -14.40 13.46 22.19
N PHE A 773 -15.52 13.75 21.52
CA PHE A 773 -16.12 12.80 20.58
C PHE A 773 -15.25 12.52 19.36
N GLY A 774 -14.56 13.54 18.85
CA GLY A 774 -13.68 13.41 17.70
C GLY A 774 -12.50 12.47 17.96
N ILE A 775 -11.88 12.55 19.13
CA ILE A 775 -10.78 11.66 19.54
C ILE A 775 -11.28 10.22 19.68
N ILE A 776 -12.43 10.01 20.32
CA ILE A 776 -13.02 8.67 20.45
C ILE A 776 -13.30 8.06 19.08
N LEU A 777 -13.93 8.82 18.18
CA LEU A 777 -14.21 8.36 16.82
C LEU A 777 -12.93 8.11 16.00
N GLY A 778 -11.93 8.97 16.14
CA GLY A 778 -10.64 8.80 15.49
C GLY A 778 -9.91 7.53 15.95
N SER A 779 -9.95 7.23 17.25
CA SER A 779 -9.35 6.01 17.82
C SER A 779 -10.09 4.74 17.35
N ILE A 780 -11.43 4.75 17.35
CA ILE A 780 -12.23 3.63 16.81
C ILE A 780 -11.96 3.47 15.30
N GLY A 781 -11.91 4.57 14.55
CA GLY A 781 -11.63 4.56 13.13
C GLY A 781 -10.22 4.05 12.82
N SER A 782 -9.20 4.47 13.59
CA SER A 782 -7.81 3.98 13.40
C SER A 782 -7.70 2.49 13.70
N TYR A 783 -8.37 1.99 14.74
CA TYR A 783 -8.44 0.55 15.04
C TYR A 783 -9.04 -0.24 13.87
N ALA A 784 -10.21 0.21 13.37
CA ALA A 784 -10.89 -0.47 12.26
C ALA A 784 -10.05 -0.48 10.97
N ILE A 785 -9.43 0.65 10.63
CA ILE A 785 -8.60 0.79 9.44
C ILE A 785 -7.32 -0.04 9.58
N SER A 786 -6.68 -0.02 10.73
CA SER A 786 -5.46 -0.80 10.98
C SER A 786 -5.70 -2.30 10.88
N ASN A 787 -6.83 -2.79 11.39
CA ASN A 787 -7.22 -4.19 11.25
C ASN A 787 -7.44 -4.61 9.79
N ILE A 788 -7.99 -3.72 8.96
CA ILE A 788 -8.27 -4.02 7.54
C ILE A 788 -7.01 -3.94 6.67
N LEU A 789 -6.13 -2.97 6.96
CA LEU A 789 -4.98 -2.67 6.10
C LEU A 789 -3.66 -3.28 6.57
N PHE A 790 -3.49 -3.52 7.87
CA PHE A 790 -2.22 -3.90 8.49
C PHE A 790 -2.28 -5.23 9.27
N ASP A 791 -3.17 -6.13 8.88
CA ASP A 791 -3.30 -7.48 9.48
C ASP A 791 -3.34 -7.48 11.02
N SER A 792 -4.16 -6.58 11.60
CA SER A 792 -4.41 -6.42 13.04
C SER A 792 -3.28 -5.71 13.84
N TYR A 793 -2.32 -5.08 13.20
CA TYR A 793 -1.37 -4.22 13.89
C TYR A 793 -2.00 -2.85 14.18
N TRP A 794 -2.32 -2.58 15.43
CA TRP A 794 -2.79 -1.29 15.89
C TRP A 794 -1.94 -0.79 17.06
N ASP A 795 -1.33 0.37 16.86
CA ASP A 795 -0.52 1.05 17.87
C ASP A 795 -1.31 2.23 18.45
N PHE A 796 -1.73 2.08 19.70
CA PHE A 796 -2.47 3.12 20.39
C PHE A 796 -1.53 4.15 21.01
N ARG A 797 -1.61 5.40 20.56
CA ARG A 797 -0.76 6.53 20.99
C ARG A 797 -1.53 7.52 21.87
N PRO A 798 -1.68 7.25 23.18
CA PRO A 798 -2.40 8.14 24.09
C PRO A 798 -1.71 9.49 24.29
N ASP A 799 -0.40 9.56 24.15
CA ASP A 799 0.41 10.77 24.21
C ASP A 799 -0.03 11.82 23.18
N VAL A 800 -0.18 11.39 21.94
CA VAL A 800 -0.62 12.23 20.82
C VAL A 800 -2.09 12.68 21.02
N LEU A 801 -2.94 11.79 21.50
CA LEU A 801 -4.36 12.07 21.72
C LEU A 801 -4.57 13.13 22.81
N LEU A 802 -3.81 13.06 23.90
CA LEU A 802 -3.87 14.06 24.98
C LEU A 802 -3.45 15.44 24.48
N VAL A 803 -2.43 15.52 23.63
CA VAL A 803 -2.01 16.80 23.03
C VAL A 803 -3.18 17.42 22.24
N TYR A 804 -3.85 16.67 21.37
CA TYR A 804 -4.95 17.21 20.56
C TYR A 804 -6.20 17.50 21.38
N PHE A 805 -6.44 16.75 22.44
CA PHE A 805 -7.58 16.98 23.36
C PHE A 805 -7.57 18.38 23.95
N PHE A 806 -6.41 18.87 24.34
CA PHE A 806 -6.28 20.22 24.91
C PHE A 806 -5.97 21.28 23.86
N PHE A 807 -5.21 20.94 22.84
CA PHE A 807 -4.73 21.91 21.85
C PHE A 807 -5.86 22.57 21.05
N ILE A 808 -6.86 21.80 20.59
CA ILE A 808 -7.93 22.35 19.77
C ILE A 808 -8.88 23.26 20.56
N PRO A 809 -9.34 22.93 21.77
CA PRO A 809 -10.10 23.86 22.59
C PRO A 809 -9.29 25.12 22.94
N ILE A 810 -8.01 25.00 23.29
CA ILE A 810 -7.15 26.15 23.57
C ILE A 810 -7.02 27.05 22.35
N LEU A 811 -6.76 26.47 21.18
CA LEU A 811 -6.67 27.22 19.93
C LEU A 811 -7.97 27.95 19.60
N THR A 812 -9.13 27.30 19.77
CA THR A 812 -10.44 27.94 19.55
C THR A 812 -10.66 29.12 20.48
N ILE A 813 -10.31 28.97 21.77
CA ILE A 813 -10.37 30.03 22.77
C ILE A 813 -9.46 31.20 22.40
N LEU A 814 -8.22 30.93 21.96
CA LEU A 814 -7.27 31.96 21.51
C LEU A 814 -7.80 32.72 20.30
N ILE A 815 -8.31 32.04 19.30
CA ILE A 815 -8.88 32.67 18.10
C ILE A 815 -10.07 33.57 18.49
N VAL A 816 -10.98 33.05 19.30
CA VAL A 816 -12.17 33.81 19.76
C VAL A 816 -11.74 35.01 20.58
N SER A 817 -10.73 34.87 21.46
CA SER A 817 -10.21 36.00 22.26
C SER A 817 -9.61 37.11 21.38
N PHE A 818 -9.01 36.77 20.26
CA PHE A 818 -8.45 37.75 19.31
C PHE A 818 -9.55 38.54 18.57
N PHE A 819 -10.69 37.96 18.30
CA PHE A 819 -11.78 38.60 17.56
C PHE A 819 -12.85 39.25 18.45
N THR A 820 -12.83 39.08 19.74
CA THR A 820 -13.79 39.67 20.73
C THR A 820 -13.17 40.80 21.50
#